data_efa0577bc0ab0517a524f3310356d951
#
_entry.id   efa0577bc0ab0517a524f3310356d951
#
_cell.length_a   1.000
_cell.length_b   1.000
_cell.length_c   1.000
_cell.angle_alpha   90.00
_cell.angle_beta   90.00
_cell.angle_gamma   90.00
#
_symmetry.space_group_name_H-M   'P 1'
#
loop_
_entity.id
_entity.type
_entity.pdbx_description
1 polymer ?
#
loop_
_entity_poly.entity_id
_entity_poly.type
_entity_poly.pdbx_seq_one_letter_code
_entity_poly.pdbx_strand_id
1 'polypeptide(L)'
;MPDRLGAGQHIELEPTQVTLALRLIETTDLHGQVRSYDYFNDRPAPCTGLAALAPEIARARDEASNSLLFDCGDFLQGTPMTQIWGEAEPHVEGIANPMIAVMNAVGYDAAALGNHEFDFGTARLEQARNEARFPFLGANLAARGGSEGNLPKGIAPWVLLERDMTDDAGRTHRLRIAVIGFLPPPIPPLPQMPPNAGLHTTCLLDAASDHMPDIRRAMPDLVIALAHTGIAPILGQDISHASQPARLGPQGLAQIDGIDVILFGHDHRTFPAPQQTGDGGIDPHASTLHGKPAINAGTGGTHIGVLDLSLEKRDGRWSIRNHAANLRQAGDVRDCECPAILELSADAHTRTLTHIRREIGVSLHPLHSYFATLGPDPTLALIARAKLRHARDCLVDRPERHLPMIAAVSAFKAGGLGGPGNYVDIPAGKLRANHLDDLYLYNNAIGAVEISGTELRDWLELAASVFQRQLPGGTGAKLLDPTFASYQFDVFPGLTYEIDLSAPARYDSTGRLMASGTGRIRDLHHAGRKIADEERFVVLSSDFRLAGGGGFRPRGRPVSLTREPAPIRDLLLAEIQRPHADPAPAARPVWRFAPIPGARVICQTGPGAVSHLSDLRRAGMSVTPLPLDDEGFLPLEIAL
;
A
#
# COMPACT_ATOMS: atom_id res chain seq x y z
N MET A 1 -2.70 -88.73 22.28
CA MET A 1 -2.40 -87.61 23.15
C MET A 1 -2.34 -86.41 22.27
N PRO A 2 -3.27 -85.45 22.40
CA PRO A 2 -3.52 -84.53 21.33
C PRO A 2 -2.71 -83.23 21.43
N ASP A 3 -2.47 -82.76 20.24
CA ASP A 3 -1.99 -81.44 19.77
C ASP A 3 -2.54 -80.22 20.52
N ARG A 4 -1.68 -79.29 20.77
CA ARG A 4 -2.01 -77.85 20.99
C ARG A 4 -1.53 -77.07 19.79
N LEU A 5 -2.48 -76.83 18.88
CA LEU A 5 -2.37 -75.82 17.84
C LEU A 5 -2.25 -74.42 18.50
N GLY A 6 -1.14 -73.77 18.27
CA GLY A 6 -0.92 -72.39 18.68
C GLY A 6 -1.87 -71.47 17.93
N ALA A 7 -2.58 -70.61 18.65
CA ALA A 7 -3.35 -69.48 18.09
C ALA A 7 -2.41 -68.50 17.43
N GLY A 8 -2.55 -68.30 16.13
CA GLY A 8 -1.87 -67.24 15.40
C GLY A 8 -2.29 -65.88 15.96
N GLN A 9 -1.33 -65.14 16.51
CA GLN A 9 -1.49 -63.72 16.76
C GLN A 9 -1.65 -63.01 15.41
N HIS A 10 -2.86 -62.57 15.11
CA HIS A 10 -3.05 -61.53 14.13
C HIS A 10 -2.32 -60.27 14.61
N ILE A 11 -1.16 -59.99 14.05
CA ILE A 11 -0.54 -58.66 14.14
C ILE A 11 -1.45 -57.78 13.28
N GLU A 12 -2.38 -57.07 13.89
CA GLU A 12 -2.97 -55.90 13.28
C GLU A 12 -1.83 -54.91 13.03
N LEU A 13 -1.39 -54.83 11.79
CA LEU A 13 -0.53 -53.75 11.33
C LEU A 13 -1.32 -52.47 11.53
N GLU A 14 -0.91 -51.63 12.49
CA GLU A 14 -1.43 -50.26 12.58
C GLU A 14 -1.40 -49.66 11.18
N PRO A 15 -2.46 -48.99 10.74
CA PRO A 15 -2.50 -48.39 9.42
C PRO A 15 -1.32 -47.43 9.34
N THR A 16 -0.37 -47.69 8.44
CA THR A 16 0.78 -46.82 8.18
C THR A 16 0.25 -45.41 7.90
N GLN A 17 0.45 -44.51 8.85
CA GLN A 17 0.02 -43.10 8.76
C GLN A 17 0.68 -42.50 7.54
N VAL A 18 -0.09 -42.04 6.55
CA VAL A 18 0.42 -41.40 5.34
C VAL A 18 0.68 -39.93 5.68
N THR A 19 1.92 -39.52 5.55
CA THR A 19 2.35 -38.12 5.73
C THR A 19 2.93 -37.55 4.46
N LEU A 20 2.70 -36.27 4.21
CA LEU A 20 3.13 -35.53 3.04
C LEU A 20 3.57 -34.13 3.43
N ALA A 21 4.77 -33.74 3.00
CA ALA A 21 5.25 -32.37 3.13
C ALA A 21 4.81 -31.54 1.91
N LEU A 22 4.20 -30.37 2.17
CA LEU A 22 3.82 -29.38 1.16
C LEU A 22 4.38 -28.04 1.54
N ARG A 23 5.16 -27.42 0.65
CA ARG A 23 5.68 -26.05 0.78
C ARG A 23 4.81 -25.08 0.02
N LEU A 24 4.29 -24.06 0.71
CA LEU A 24 3.66 -22.91 0.09
C LEU A 24 4.70 -21.77 0.06
N ILE A 25 4.89 -21.19 -1.10
CA ILE A 25 5.77 -20.03 -1.31
C ILE A 25 4.85 -18.85 -1.62
N GLU A 26 5.11 -17.72 -1.01
CA GLU A 26 4.28 -16.53 -1.13
C GLU A 26 5.12 -15.33 -1.50
N THR A 27 4.55 -14.51 -2.39
CA THR A 27 4.92 -13.10 -2.62
C THR A 27 3.68 -12.24 -2.49
N THR A 28 3.87 -10.97 -2.20
CA THR A 28 2.80 -9.96 -2.13
C THR A 28 3.38 -8.58 -2.38
N ASP A 29 2.54 -7.63 -2.77
CA ASP A 29 2.89 -6.22 -2.88
C ASP A 29 4.20 -6.00 -3.68
N LEU A 30 4.34 -6.72 -4.80
CA LEU A 30 5.51 -6.59 -5.69
C LEU A 30 5.59 -5.21 -6.33
N HIS A 31 4.45 -4.52 -6.47
CA HIS A 31 4.34 -3.14 -6.97
C HIS A 31 5.16 -2.88 -8.25
N GLY A 32 5.12 -3.81 -9.21
CA GLY A 32 5.85 -3.66 -10.45
C GLY A 32 7.37 -3.74 -10.31
N GLN A 33 7.89 -4.16 -9.17
CA GLN A 33 9.33 -4.29 -8.93
C GLN A 33 9.87 -5.56 -9.59
N VAL A 34 10.17 -5.48 -10.89
CA VAL A 34 10.69 -6.60 -11.66
C VAL A 34 12.18 -6.83 -11.41
N ARG A 35 12.98 -5.76 -11.38
CA ARG A 35 14.46 -5.79 -11.28
C ARG A 35 14.93 -5.13 -10.00
N SER A 36 16.16 -5.42 -9.58
CA SER A 36 16.85 -4.75 -8.48
C SER A 36 17.27 -3.33 -8.88
N TYR A 37 16.29 -2.49 -9.22
CA TYR A 37 16.53 -1.13 -9.71
C TYR A 37 15.47 -0.15 -9.20
N ASP A 38 15.90 0.92 -8.54
CA ASP A 38 15.06 2.04 -8.13
C ASP A 38 14.96 3.05 -9.29
N TYR A 39 13.87 2.96 -10.05
CA TYR A 39 13.61 3.85 -11.18
C TYR A 39 13.26 5.28 -10.77
N PHE A 40 12.83 5.51 -9.53
CA PHE A 40 12.56 6.86 -9.02
C PHE A 40 13.87 7.62 -8.79
N ASN A 41 14.87 6.95 -8.22
CA ASN A 41 16.20 7.52 -7.96
C ASN A 41 17.24 7.22 -9.05
N ASP A 42 16.87 6.52 -10.13
CA ASP A 42 17.75 6.11 -11.25
C ASP A 42 19.04 5.42 -10.77
N ARG A 43 18.90 4.42 -9.88
CA ARG A 43 20.04 3.70 -9.27
C ARG A 43 19.73 2.24 -8.98
N PRO A 44 20.76 1.37 -8.87
CA PRO A 44 20.56 0.01 -8.39
C PRO A 44 19.93 -0.02 -6.99
N ALA A 45 19.00 -0.97 -6.77
CA ALA A 45 18.36 -1.25 -5.49
C ALA A 45 18.53 -2.76 -5.19
N PRO A 46 19.68 -3.18 -4.67
CA PRO A 46 19.97 -4.59 -4.42
C PRO A 46 18.94 -5.21 -3.47
N CYS A 47 18.76 -6.52 -3.58
CA CYS A 47 17.83 -7.31 -2.75
C CYS A 47 16.35 -6.90 -2.89
N THR A 48 15.95 -6.39 -4.05
CA THR A 48 14.56 -6.07 -4.36
C THR A 48 14.14 -6.64 -5.70
N GLY A 49 12.84 -6.86 -5.85
CA GLY A 49 12.24 -7.25 -7.11
C GLY A 49 12.30 -8.73 -7.42
N LEU A 50 11.42 -9.13 -8.36
CA LEU A 50 11.22 -10.54 -8.67
C LEU A 50 12.45 -11.20 -9.33
N ALA A 51 13.32 -10.42 -9.99
CA ALA A 51 14.59 -10.92 -10.53
C ALA A 51 15.56 -11.39 -9.43
N ALA A 52 15.57 -10.71 -8.27
CA ALA A 52 16.37 -11.10 -7.12
C ALA A 52 15.71 -12.21 -6.28
N LEU A 53 14.37 -12.28 -6.28
CA LEU A 53 13.64 -13.35 -5.57
C LEU A 53 13.63 -14.68 -6.33
N ALA A 54 13.68 -14.67 -7.65
CA ALA A 54 13.53 -15.89 -8.45
C ALA A 54 14.56 -17.00 -8.10
N PRO A 55 15.85 -16.72 -7.84
CA PRO A 55 16.78 -17.74 -7.37
C PRO A 55 16.38 -18.33 -6.02
N GLU A 56 15.84 -17.53 -5.11
CA GLU A 56 15.39 -18.00 -3.80
C GLU A 56 14.10 -18.83 -3.90
N ILE A 57 13.19 -18.44 -4.78
CA ILE A 57 12.00 -19.24 -5.12
C ILE A 57 12.42 -20.59 -5.71
N ALA A 58 13.37 -20.61 -6.64
CA ALA A 58 13.90 -21.84 -7.22
C ALA A 58 14.53 -22.74 -6.14
N ARG A 59 15.39 -22.17 -5.27
CA ARG A 59 15.98 -22.90 -4.14
C ARG A 59 14.90 -23.47 -3.21
N ALA A 60 13.90 -22.65 -2.85
CA ALA A 60 12.80 -23.10 -2.02
C ALA A 60 12.02 -24.26 -2.65
N ARG A 61 11.86 -24.29 -3.97
CA ARG A 61 11.26 -25.41 -4.70
C ARG A 61 12.16 -26.66 -4.68
N ASP A 62 13.45 -26.48 -4.94
CA ASP A 62 14.41 -27.60 -5.01
C ASP A 62 14.59 -28.30 -3.64
N GLU A 63 14.38 -27.59 -2.55
CA GLU A 63 14.44 -28.11 -1.18
C GLU A 63 13.18 -28.92 -0.77
N ALA A 64 12.10 -28.87 -1.54
CA ALA A 64 10.82 -29.48 -1.18
C ALA A 64 10.34 -30.46 -2.25
N SER A 65 9.84 -31.63 -1.85
CA SER A 65 9.23 -32.60 -2.77
C SER A 65 7.98 -32.09 -3.45
N ASN A 66 7.24 -31.21 -2.77
CA ASN A 66 6.00 -30.62 -3.26
C ASN A 66 5.98 -29.15 -2.91
N SER A 67 5.71 -28.27 -3.89
CA SER A 67 5.63 -26.83 -3.67
C SER A 67 4.57 -26.18 -4.57
N LEU A 68 4.00 -25.08 -4.07
CA LEU A 68 3.11 -24.17 -4.81
C LEU A 68 3.55 -22.73 -4.54
N LEU A 69 3.38 -21.88 -5.54
CA LEU A 69 3.74 -20.45 -5.48
C LEU A 69 2.51 -19.57 -5.73
N PHE A 70 2.25 -18.65 -4.80
CA PHE A 70 1.13 -17.74 -4.85
C PHE A 70 1.57 -16.28 -4.71
N ASP A 71 0.74 -15.37 -5.25
CA ASP A 71 0.86 -13.93 -4.99
C ASP A 71 -0.42 -13.41 -4.34
N CYS A 72 -0.27 -12.53 -3.35
CA CYS A 72 -1.38 -11.98 -2.59
C CYS A 72 -1.85 -10.59 -3.07
N GLY A 73 -1.45 -10.16 -4.28
CA GLY A 73 -1.96 -8.93 -4.91
C GLY A 73 -1.01 -7.74 -4.87
N ASP A 74 -1.40 -6.66 -5.56
CA ASP A 74 -0.63 -5.43 -5.80
C ASP A 74 0.70 -5.69 -6.53
N PHE A 75 0.64 -6.41 -7.65
CA PHE A 75 1.81 -6.70 -8.49
C PHE A 75 1.88 -5.84 -9.76
N LEU A 76 0.76 -5.27 -10.28
CA LEU A 76 0.75 -4.57 -11.57
C LEU A 76 1.25 -3.14 -11.54
N GLN A 77 1.03 -2.39 -10.45
CA GLN A 77 1.32 -0.95 -10.34
C GLN A 77 2.38 -0.68 -9.26
N GLY A 78 3.25 0.33 -9.46
CA GLY A 78 4.15 0.83 -8.43
C GLY A 78 5.50 1.32 -8.92
N THR A 79 5.96 0.92 -10.11
CA THR A 79 7.22 1.42 -10.68
C THR A 79 7.01 2.13 -12.02
N PRO A 80 7.92 3.03 -12.43
CA PRO A 80 7.90 3.61 -13.78
C PRO A 80 7.86 2.58 -14.91
N MET A 81 8.39 1.37 -14.72
CA MET A 81 8.34 0.31 -15.72
C MET A 81 6.90 -0.13 -16.00
N THR A 82 6.12 -0.37 -14.95
CA THR A 82 4.73 -0.77 -15.09
C THR A 82 3.81 0.40 -15.41
N GLN A 83 4.19 1.61 -14.98
CA GLN A 83 3.48 2.84 -15.34
C GLN A 83 3.50 3.08 -16.86
N ILE A 84 4.67 2.96 -17.50
CA ILE A 84 4.81 3.10 -18.97
C ILE A 84 3.93 2.09 -19.71
N TRP A 85 3.84 0.86 -19.21
CA TRP A 85 2.93 -0.13 -19.77
C TRP A 85 1.46 0.28 -19.55
N GLY A 86 1.12 0.71 -18.35
CA GLY A 86 -0.25 1.08 -17.96
C GLY A 86 -0.80 2.26 -18.75
N GLU A 87 0.02 3.29 -18.98
CA GLU A 87 -0.32 4.53 -19.71
C GLU A 87 -0.28 4.41 -21.23
N ALA A 88 0.34 3.35 -21.80
CA ALA A 88 0.35 3.15 -23.23
C ALA A 88 -1.09 2.93 -23.76
N GLU A 89 -1.36 3.28 -25.01
CA GLU A 89 -2.66 2.98 -25.62
C GLU A 89 -2.95 1.48 -25.58
N PRO A 90 -4.13 1.03 -25.10
CA PRO A 90 -4.44 -0.40 -24.94
C PRO A 90 -4.34 -1.25 -26.20
N HIS A 91 -4.35 -0.61 -27.37
CA HIS A 91 -4.34 -1.25 -28.69
C HIS A 91 -2.98 -1.14 -29.41
N VAL A 92 -1.94 -0.61 -28.74
CA VAL A 92 -0.58 -0.68 -29.29
C VAL A 92 -0.14 -2.14 -29.19
N GLU A 93 -0.26 -2.86 -30.30
CA GLU A 93 0.15 -4.26 -30.40
C GLU A 93 1.61 -4.43 -29.96
N GLY A 94 1.86 -5.40 -29.11
CA GLY A 94 3.20 -5.89 -28.78
C GLY A 94 3.83 -5.37 -27.49
N ILE A 95 3.15 -4.57 -26.65
CA ILE A 95 3.67 -4.23 -25.33
C ILE A 95 3.04 -5.16 -24.28
N ALA A 96 3.70 -6.30 -24.03
CA ALA A 96 3.33 -7.20 -22.93
C ALA A 96 3.60 -6.57 -21.56
N ASN A 97 2.81 -6.93 -20.57
CA ASN A 97 3.06 -6.52 -19.20
C ASN A 97 4.37 -7.14 -18.69
N PRO A 98 5.38 -6.33 -18.30
CA PRO A 98 6.69 -6.88 -17.92
C PRO A 98 6.61 -7.71 -16.62
N MET A 99 5.72 -7.39 -15.68
CA MET A 99 5.55 -8.16 -14.46
C MET A 99 4.89 -9.51 -14.76
N ILE A 100 3.82 -9.53 -15.55
CA ILE A 100 3.14 -10.78 -15.93
C ILE A 100 4.06 -11.71 -16.71
N ALA A 101 4.87 -11.17 -17.61
CA ALA A 101 5.85 -11.96 -18.35
C ALA A 101 6.83 -12.67 -17.41
N VAL A 102 7.31 -11.96 -16.39
CA VAL A 102 8.23 -12.50 -15.38
C VAL A 102 7.52 -13.47 -14.43
N MET A 103 6.32 -13.16 -13.95
CA MET A 103 5.52 -14.07 -13.11
C MET A 103 5.23 -15.39 -13.86
N ASN A 104 4.93 -15.32 -15.15
CA ASN A 104 4.77 -16.52 -16.00
C ASN A 104 6.07 -17.36 -16.08
N ALA A 105 7.23 -16.71 -16.17
CA ALA A 105 8.52 -17.39 -16.23
C ALA A 105 8.90 -18.03 -14.88
N VAL A 106 8.58 -17.39 -13.78
CA VAL A 106 8.78 -17.91 -12.41
C VAL A 106 7.79 -19.05 -12.10
N GLY A 107 6.60 -19.04 -12.74
CA GLY A 107 5.62 -20.12 -12.64
C GLY A 107 4.74 -20.05 -11.39
N TYR A 108 3.96 -18.99 -11.26
CA TYR A 108 2.92 -18.86 -10.22
C TYR A 108 1.77 -19.83 -10.47
N ASP A 109 1.19 -20.34 -9.39
CA ASP A 109 0.01 -21.25 -9.42
C ASP A 109 -1.31 -20.49 -9.36
N ALA A 110 -1.37 -19.35 -8.66
CA ALA A 110 -2.49 -18.40 -8.64
C ALA A 110 -2.04 -17.05 -8.04
N ALA A 111 -2.81 -15.99 -8.30
CA ALA A 111 -2.65 -14.70 -7.65
C ALA A 111 -4.00 -14.12 -7.23
N ALA A 112 -4.09 -13.54 -6.02
CA ALA A 112 -5.19 -12.66 -5.65
C ALA A 112 -5.01 -11.29 -6.33
N LEU A 113 -6.10 -10.53 -6.44
CA LEU A 113 -6.03 -9.12 -6.80
C LEU A 113 -5.93 -8.26 -5.54
N GLY A 114 -5.12 -7.21 -5.61
CA GLY A 114 -5.12 -6.12 -4.66
C GLY A 114 -5.89 -4.89 -5.19
N ASN A 115 -5.76 -3.76 -4.51
CA ASN A 115 -6.42 -2.52 -4.92
C ASN A 115 -5.71 -1.85 -6.12
N HIS A 116 -4.41 -2.01 -6.25
CA HIS A 116 -3.61 -1.38 -7.32
C HIS A 116 -3.67 -2.12 -8.66
N GLU A 117 -4.26 -3.30 -8.76
CA GLU A 117 -4.55 -3.95 -10.03
C GLU A 117 -5.53 -3.17 -10.90
N PHE A 118 -6.31 -2.28 -10.30
CA PHE A 118 -7.32 -1.48 -11.00
C PHE A 118 -6.83 -0.09 -11.43
N ASP A 119 -5.64 0.32 -11.05
CA ASP A 119 -5.11 1.68 -11.26
C ASP A 119 -4.99 2.07 -12.74
N PHE A 120 -4.81 1.11 -13.63
CA PHE A 120 -4.77 1.33 -15.08
C PHE A 120 -6.11 1.03 -15.77
N GLY A 121 -7.17 0.83 -14.99
CA GLY A 121 -8.51 0.52 -15.48
C GLY A 121 -8.71 -0.95 -15.87
N THR A 122 -9.99 -1.32 -16.04
CA THR A 122 -10.40 -2.72 -16.27
C THR A 122 -9.87 -3.31 -17.58
N ALA A 123 -9.72 -2.50 -18.63
CA ALA A 123 -9.17 -2.97 -19.90
C ALA A 123 -7.72 -3.45 -19.78
N ARG A 124 -6.89 -2.75 -18.99
CA ARG A 124 -5.51 -3.15 -18.71
C ARG A 124 -5.45 -4.36 -17.79
N LEU A 125 -6.33 -4.44 -16.79
CA LEU A 125 -6.46 -5.62 -15.96
C LEU A 125 -6.84 -6.86 -16.79
N GLU A 126 -7.81 -6.75 -17.69
CA GLU A 126 -8.19 -7.84 -18.59
C GLU A 126 -7.04 -8.23 -19.53
N GLN A 127 -6.26 -7.27 -20.03
CA GLN A 127 -5.07 -7.54 -20.82
C GLN A 127 -4.04 -8.34 -19.99
N ALA A 128 -3.69 -7.88 -18.80
CA ALA A 128 -2.75 -8.55 -17.90
C ALA A 128 -3.25 -9.99 -17.58
N ARG A 129 -4.56 -10.14 -17.33
CA ARG A 129 -5.17 -11.45 -17.08
C ARG A 129 -5.06 -12.39 -18.29
N ASN A 130 -5.22 -11.86 -19.51
CA ASN A 130 -5.11 -12.67 -20.73
C ASN A 130 -3.67 -13.09 -21.03
N GLU A 131 -2.68 -12.29 -20.62
CA GLU A 131 -1.26 -12.60 -20.72
C GLU A 131 -0.79 -13.60 -19.64
N ALA A 132 -1.48 -13.65 -18.47
CA ALA A 132 -1.13 -14.52 -17.36
C ALA A 132 -1.46 -15.99 -17.65
N ARG A 133 -0.54 -16.89 -17.27
CA ARG A 133 -0.70 -18.36 -17.34
C ARG A 133 -1.25 -18.98 -16.05
N PHE A 134 -1.61 -18.13 -15.08
CA PHE A 134 -2.16 -18.50 -13.79
C PHE A 134 -3.46 -17.72 -13.55
N PRO A 135 -4.39 -18.23 -12.74
CA PRO A 135 -5.67 -17.55 -12.47
C PRO A 135 -5.49 -16.32 -11.60
N PHE A 136 -6.30 -15.28 -11.88
CA PHE A 136 -6.52 -14.14 -11.01
C PHE A 136 -7.77 -14.35 -10.17
N LEU A 137 -7.69 -14.08 -8.85
CA LEU A 137 -8.72 -14.39 -7.88
C LEU A 137 -9.24 -13.14 -7.17
N GLY A 138 -10.59 -13.06 -7.00
CA GLY A 138 -11.22 -11.93 -6.32
C GLY A 138 -12.65 -12.26 -5.89
N ALA A 139 -12.82 -12.96 -4.75
CA ALA A 139 -14.11 -13.48 -4.29
C ALA A 139 -15.10 -12.39 -3.86
N ASN A 140 -14.60 -11.28 -3.35
CA ASN A 140 -15.41 -10.16 -2.88
C ASN A 140 -15.52 -8.99 -3.89
N LEU A 141 -15.11 -9.21 -5.15
CA LEU A 141 -15.32 -8.24 -6.22
C LEU A 141 -16.74 -8.34 -6.75
N ALA A 142 -17.46 -7.23 -6.79
CA ALA A 142 -18.85 -7.16 -7.22
C ALA A 142 -19.12 -5.97 -8.16
N ALA A 143 -20.12 -6.13 -9.03
CA ALA A 143 -20.61 -5.05 -9.89
C ALA A 143 -21.85 -4.39 -9.28
N ARG A 144 -21.94 -3.06 -9.31
CA ARG A 144 -23.15 -2.34 -8.89
C ARG A 144 -24.32 -2.73 -9.76
N GLY A 145 -25.47 -2.99 -9.12
CA GLY A 145 -26.71 -3.39 -9.83
C GLY A 145 -26.82 -4.87 -10.13
N GLY A 146 -25.93 -5.72 -9.61
CA GLY A 146 -26.04 -7.19 -9.71
C GLY A 146 -25.83 -7.75 -11.12
N SER A 147 -25.30 -6.96 -12.05
CA SER A 147 -25.00 -7.40 -13.43
C SER A 147 -23.61 -8.06 -13.47
N GLU A 148 -23.56 -9.38 -13.40
CA GLU A 148 -22.30 -10.14 -13.55
C GLU A 148 -21.55 -9.82 -14.85
N GLY A 149 -22.25 -9.33 -15.88
CA GLY A 149 -21.66 -8.90 -17.15
C GLY A 149 -20.72 -7.69 -17.08
N ASN A 150 -20.66 -6.99 -15.94
CA ASN A 150 -19.79 -5.83 -15.70
C ASN A 150 -18.51 -6.17 -14.94
N LEU A 151 -18.31 -7.43 -14.52
CA LEU A 151 -17.06 -7.85 -13.90
C LEU A 151 -15.96 -8.02 -14.97
N PRO A 152 -14.70 -7.69 -14.67
CA PRO A 152 -13.59 -7.95 -15.57
C PRO A 152 -13.51 -9.45 -15.91
N LYS A 153 -13.36 -9.76 -17.19
CA LYS A 153 -13.38 -11.15 -17.66
C LYS A 153 -12.18 -11.93 -17.16
N GLY A 154 -12.43 -13.19 -16.80
CA GLY A 154 -11.39 -14.14 -16.41
C GLY A 154 -10.89 -14.00 -14.97
N ILE A 155 -11.52 -13.17 -14.14
CA ILE A 155 -11.31 -13.15 -12.70
C ILE A 155 -12.31 -14.13 -12.07
N ALA A 156 -11.79 -15.06 -11.26
CA ALA A 156 -12.60 -16.05 -10.57
C ALA A 156 -12.65 -15.76 -9.06
N PRO A 157 -13.71 -16.12 -8.33
CA PRO A 157 -13.72 -16.02 -6.88
C PRO A 157 -12.72 -16.98 -6.22
N TRP A 158 -12.62 -18.17 -6.77
CA TRP A 158 -11.72 -19.23 -6.32
C TRP A 158 -11.44 -20.21 -7.44
N VAL A 159 -10.41 -21.04 -7.25
CA VAL A 159 -10.02 -22.11 -8.19
C VAL A 159 -9.72 -23.39 -7.45
N LEU A 160 -9.99 -24.54 -8.08
CA LEU A 160 -9.57 -25.85 -7.59
C LEU A 160 -8.31 -26.28 -8.37
N LEU A 161 -7.19 -26.33 -7.68
CA LEU A 161 -5.94 -26.87 -8.21
C LEU A 161 -5.88 -28.37 -7.89
N GLU A 162 -5.72 -29.19 -8.90
CA GLU A 162 -5.45 -30.61 -8.74
C GLU A 162 -3.98 -30.85 -9.03
N ARG A 163 -3.23 -31.39 -8.06
CA ARG A 163 -1.80 -31.62 -8.15
C ARG A 163 -1.43 -33.04 -7.71
N ASP A 164 -0.57 -33.67 -8.47
CA ASP A 164 0.05 -34.92 -8.08
C ASP A 164 1.22 -34.62 -7.15
N MET A 165 1.15 -35.07 -5.90
CA MET A 165 2.12 -34.80 -4.84
C MET A 165 2.66 -36.11 -4.28
N THR A 166 3.94 -36.08 -3.90
CA THR A 166 4.66 -37.26 -3.39
C THR A 166 4.70 -37.25 -1.87
N ASP A 167 4.28 -38.37 -1.26
CA ASP A 167 4.34 -38.58 0.19
C ASP A 167 5.76 -38.95 0.66
N ASP A 168 5.96 -38.99 1.98
CA ASP A 168 7.25 -39.33 2.59
C ASP A 168 7.75 -40.73 2.28
N ALA A 169 6.90 -41.60 1.76
CA ALA A 169 7.21 -42.96 1.30
C ALA A 169 7.46 -43.04 -0.23
N GLY A 170 7.43 -41.91 -0.95
CA GLY A 170 7.61 -41.83 -2.38
C GLY A 170 6.38 -42.17 -3.22
N ARG A 171 5.21 -42.26 -2.61
CA ARG A 171 3.96 -42.58 -3.31
C ARG A 171 3.26 -41.32 -3.78
N THR A 172 2.66 -41.36 -4.96
CA THR A 172 1.95 -40.18 -5.52
C THR A 172 0.50 -40.17 -5.04
N HIS A 173 0.04 -38.99 -4.61
CA HIS A 173 -1.34 -38.71 -4.23
C HIS A 173 -1.84 -37.50 -5.02
N ARG A 174 -3.06 -37.59 -5.55
CA ARG A 174 -3.76 -36.48 -6.17
C ARG A 174 -4.39 -35.62 -5.07
N LEU A 175 -3.83 -34.42 -4.82
CA LEU A 175 -4.41 -33.46 -3.88
C LEU A 175 -5.28 -32.46 -4.63
N ARG A 176 -6.40 -32.12 -4.00
CA ARG A 176 -7.35 -31.12 -4.46
C ARG A 176 -7.28 -29.90 -3.52
N ILE A 177 -6.73 -28.81 -4.02
CA ILE A 177 -6.46 -27.61 -3.24
C ILE A 177 -7.36 -26.49 -3.76
N ALA A 178 -8.30 -26.02 -2.96
CA ALA A 178 -9.08 -24.84 -3.27
C ALA A 178 -8.29 -23.58 -2.87
N VAL A 179 -8.19 -22.62 -3.78
CA VAL A 179 -7.55 -21.33 -3.52
C VAL A 179 -8.58 -20.24 -3.75
N ILE A 180 -8.88 -19.44 -2.73
CA ILE A 180 -9.84 -18.34 -2.78
C ILE A 180 -9.11 -16.99 -2.58
N GLY A 181 -9.42 -15.97 -3.40
CA GLY A 181 -8.76 -14.68 -3.36
C GLY A 181 -9.65 -13.56 -2.80
N PHE A 182 -9.09 -12.62 -2.04
CA PHE A 182 -9.81 -11.49 -1.46
C PHE A 182 -9.07 -10.18 -1.66
N LEU A 183 -9.82 -9.16 -2.09
CA LEU A 183 -9.40 -7.77 -2.16
C LEU A 183 -9.64 -7.06 -0.81
N PRO A 184 -8.97 -5.91 -0.54
CA PRO A 184 -9.22 -5.16 0.68
C PRO A 184 -10.66 -4.62 0.73
N PRO A 185 -11.26 -4.53 1.93
CA PRO A 185 -12.59 -3.91 2.11
C PRO A 185 -12.50 -2.39 2.10
N PRO A 186 -13.59 -1.67 1.86
CA PRO A 186 -14.06 -1.32 0.53
C PRO A 186 -12.99 -0.50 -0.20
N ILE A 187 -12.71 -0.87 -1.44
CA ILE A 187 -11.93 0.01 -2.33
C ILE A 187 -12.82 1.25 -2.57
N PRO A 188 -12.39 2.46 -2.22
CA PRO A 188 -13.08 3.67 -2.65
C PRO A 188 -13.26 3.62 -4.17
N PRO A 189 -14.31 4.24 -4.74
CA PRO A 189 -14.44 4.30 -6.18
C PRO A 189 -13.12 4.79 -6.75
N LEU A 190 -12.43 3.89 -7.47
CA LEU A 190 -11.10 4.17 -8.01
C LEU A 190 -11.22 5.35 -8.98
N PRO A 191 -10.39 6.38 -8.87
CA PRO A 191 -10.54 7.62 -9.64
C PRO A 191 -10.51 7.41 -11.15
N GLN A 192 -9.86 6.35 -11.58
CA GLN A 192 -9.68 6.02 -13.01
C GLN A 192 -10.74 5.07 -13.57
N MET A 193 -11.59 4.51 -12.72
CA MET A 193 -12.75 3.81 -13.22
C MET A 193 -13.81 4.83 -13.58
N PRO A 194 -14.32 4.84 -14.84
CA PRO A 194 -15.44 5.68 -15.20
C PRO A 194 -16.52 5.52 -14.12
N PRO A 195 -17.27 6.58 -13.75
CA PRO A 195 -18.35 6.49 -12.76
C PRO A 195 -19.33 5.35 -13.02
N ASN A 196 -19.36 4.85 -14.27
CA ASN A 196 -20.22 3.79 -14.77
C ASN A 196 -19.56 2.39 -14.73
N ALA A 197 -18.28 2.23 -14.36
CA ALA A 197 -17.68 0.90 -14.27
C ALA A 197 -18.27 0.08 -13.12
N GLY A 198 -18.86 0.75 -12.13
CA GLY A 198 -19.77 0.11 -11.16
C GLY A 198 -19.16 -0.99 -10.31
N LEU A 199 -17.83 -1.16 -10.28
CA LEU A 199 -17.16 -2.16 -9.44
C LEU A 199 -17.05 -1.67 -8.00
N HIS A 200 -17.13 -2.59 -7.07
CA HIS A 200 -16.86 -2.37 -5.65
C HIS A 200 -16.48 -3.69 -4.99
N THR A 201 -15.91 -3.64 -3.80
CA THR A 201 -15.69 -4.83 -2.98
C THR A 201 -16.77 -4.95 -1.91
N THR A 202 -17.18 -6.19 -1.67
CA THR A 202 -18.08 -6.54 -0.57
C THR A 202 -17.28 -6.93 0.69
N CYS A 203 -17.97 -7.18 1.79
CA CYS A 203 -17.34 -7.67 3.02
C CYS A 203 -16.66 -9.02 2.76
N LEU A 204 -15.42 -9.18 3.21
CA LEU A 204 -14.62 -10.39 3.07
C LEU A 204 -15.33 -11.63 3.65
N LEU A 205 -15.91 -11.48 4.86
CA LEU A 205 -16.55 -12.59 5.57
C LEU A 205 -17.85 -13.03 4.91
N ASP A 206 -18.60 -12.07 4.36
CA ASP A 206 -19.82 -12.36 3.62
C ASP A 206 -19.47 -13.12 2.34
N ALA A 207 -18.50 -12.62 1.56
CA ALA A 207 -18.02 -13.28 0.35
C ALA A 207 -17.43 -14.68 0.64
N ALA A 208 -16.64 -14.83 1.71
CA ALA A 208 -16.17 -16.15 2.13
C ALA A 208 -17.34 -17.09 2.43
N SER A 209 -18.32 -16.61 3.21
CA SER A 209 -19.51 -17.40 3.57
C SER A 209 -20.33 -17.81 2.35
N ASP A 210 -20.42 -16.95 1.35
CA ASP A 210 -21.17 -17.22 0.11
C ASP A 210 -20.49 -18.29 -0.77
N HIS A 211 -19.14 -18.29 -0.84
CA HIS A 211 -18.40 -19.24 -1.68
C HIS A 211 -18.04 -20.56 -0.99
N MET A 212 -17.93 -20.60 0.35
CA MET A 212 -17.55 -21.82 1.08
C MET A 212 -18.47 -23.02 0.83
N PRO A 213 -19.81 -22.90 0.64
CA PRO A 213 -20.66 -24.04 0.26
C PRO A 213 -20.25 -24.71 -1.06
N ASP A 214 -19.87 -23.92 -2.07
CA ASP A 214 -19.44 -24.43 -3.37
C ASP A 214 -18.05 -25.07 -3.30
N ILE A 215 -17.14 -24.45 -2.55
CA ILE A 215 -15.81 -25.00 -2.26
C ILE A 215 -15.94 -26.35 -1.56
N ARG A 216 -16.77 -26.46 -0.52
CA ARG A 216 -17.01 -27.73 0.19
C ARG A 216 -17.62 -28.79 -0.73
N ARG A 217 -18.51 -28.40 -1.65
CA ARG A 217 -19.10 -29.34 -2.63
C ARG A 217 -18.05 -29.85 -3.62
N ALA A 218 -17.02 -29.06 -3.91
CA ALA A 218 -15.89 -29.53 -4.68
C ALA A 218 -14.97 -30.50 -3.91
N MET A 219 -15.17 -30.72 -2.62
CA MET A 219 -14.43 -31.65 -1.76
C MET A 219 -12.92 -31.46 -1.84
N PRO A 220 -12.38 -30.27 -1.53
CA PRO A 220 -10.94 -30.07 -1.48
C PRO A 220 -10.32 -30.79 -0.27
N ASP A 221 -9.05 -31.14 -0.39
CA ASP A 221 -8.23 -31.65 0.69
C ASP A 221 -7.65 -30.50 1.55
N LEU A 222 -7.49 -29.32 0.96
CA LEU A 222 -6.96 -28.11 1.60
C LEU A 222 -7.62 -26.86 0.99
N VAL A 223 -7.89 -25.84 1.81
CA VAL A 223 -8.41 -24.55 1.37
C VAL A 223 -7.42 -23.44 1.79
N ILE A 224 -6.88 -22.73 0.83
CA ILE A 224 -5.93 -21.63 1.01
C ILE A 224 -6.63 -20.30 0.68
N ALA A 225 -6.60 -19.35 1.60
CA ALA A 225 -7.03 -17.99 1.35
C ALA A 225 -5.81 -17.13 0.97
N LEU A 226 -5.89 -16.45 -0.19
CA LEU A 226 -4.98 -15.38 -0.59
C LEU A 226 -5.70 -14.06 -0.29
N ALA A 227 -5.23 -13.29 0.69
CA ALA A 227 -5.94 -12.12 1.16
C ALA A 227 -5.10 -10.86 1.03
N HIS A 228 -5.47 -9.98 0.10
CA HIS A 228 -4.83 -8.66 0.01
C HIS A 228 -5.40 -7.73 1.09
N THR A 229 -5.08 -8.02 2.35
CA THR A 229 -5.51 -7.25 3.52
C THR A 229 -4.57 -7.49 4.70
N GLY A 230 -4.20 -6.42 5.42
CA GLY A 230 -3.22 -6.48 6.50
C GLY A 230 -3.80 -6.85 7.87
N ILE A 231 -2.90 -7.20 8.81
CA ILE A 231 -3.23 -7.48 10.22
C ILE A 231 -3.60 -6.20 10.97
N ALA A 232 -2.89 -5.11 10.71
CA ALA A 232 -3.19 -3.83 11.35
C ALA A 232 -4.47 -3.23 10.78
N PRO A 233 -5.23 -2.42 11.56
CA PRO A 233 -6.29 -1.62 10.97
C PRO A 233 -5.67 -0.82 9.82
N ILE A 234 -6.20 -0.99 8.63
CA ILE A 234 -5.67 -0.38 7.41
C ILE A 234 -5.79 1.13 7.57
N LEU A 235 -4.64 1.81 7.59
CA LEU A 235 -4.57 3.25 7.82
C LEU A 235 -5.39 3.98 6.74
N GLY A 236 -6.39 4.75 7.18
CA GLY A 236 -7.22 5.57 6.29
C GLY A 236 -8.40 4.86 5.61
N GLN A 237 -8.68 3.60 5.89
CA GLN A 237 -9.92 2.96 5.43
C GLN A 237 -11.09 3.30 6.35
N ASP A 238 -12.25 3.53 5.74
CA ASP A 238 -13.50 3.75 6.46
C ASP A 238 -14.07 2.45 6.99
N ILE A 239 -13.56 2.04 8.15
CA ILE A 239 -14.10 0.92 8.93
C ILE A 239 -15.19 1.38 9.92
N SER A 240 -15.69 2.62 9.80
CA SER A 240 -16.67 3.20 10.72
C SER A 240 -18.00 2.44 10.76
N HIS A 241 -18.30 1.64 9.74
CA HIS A 241 -19.45 0.74 9.70
C HIS A 241 -19.16 -0.65 10.27
N ALA A 242 -17.88 -0.98 10.55
CA ALA A 242 -17.51 -2.25 11.13
C ALA A 242 -17.53 -2.15 12.65
N SER A 243 -18.46 -2.84 13.27
CA SER A 243 -18.50 -2.99 14.73
C SER A 243 -17.26 -3.70 15.32
N GLN A 244 -16.42 -4.30 14.48
CA GLN A 244 -15.19 -5.00 14.84
C GLN A 244 -14.17 -4.96 13.69
N PRO A 245 -13.20 -4.02 13.67
CA PRO A 245 -12.19 -3.88 12.61
C PRO A 245 -11.38 -5.16 12.36
N ALA A 246 -11.02 -5.88 13.40
CA ALA A 246 -10.28 -7.15 13.31
C ALA A 246 -11.01 -8.24 12.49
N ARG A 247 -12.32 -8.12 12.30
CA ARG A 247 -13.11 -9.05 11.48
C ARG A 247 -13.00 -8.80 9.97
N LEU A 248 -12.51 -7.64 9.55
CA LEU A 248 -12.37 -7.27 8.14
C LEU A 248 -10.99 -7.59 7.57
N GLY A 249 -10.07 -8.10 8.38
CA GLY A 249 -8.73 -8.50 7.98
C GLY A 249 -8.57 -10.02 7.87
N PRO A 250 -7.33 -10.48 7.68
CA PRO A 250 -7.01 -11.91 7.58
C PRO A 250 -7.37 -12.66 8.86
N GLN A 251 -7.42 -12.00 10.04
CA GLN A 251 -7.90 -12.58 11.29
C GLN A 251 -9.38 -13.01 11.22
N GLY A 252 -10.21 -12.23 10.51
CA GLY A 252 -11.61 -12.59 10.29
C GLY A 252 -11.74 -13.82 9.41
N LEU A 253 -10.97 -13.91 8.33
CA LEU A 253 -10.91 -15.08 7.46
C LEU A 253 -10.43 -16.34 8.21
N ALA A 254 -9.51 -16.17 9.17
CA ALA A 254 -9.04 -17.26 10.01
C ALA A 254 -10.14 -17.89 10.88
N GLN A 255 -11.24 -17.18 11.13
CA GLN A 255 -12.37 -17.69 11.89
C GLN A 255 -13.41 -18.42 11.01
N ILE A 256 -13.27 -18.36 9.68
CA ILE A 256 -14.18 -19.05 8.76
C ILE A 256 -13.86 -20.55 8.74
N ASP A 257 -14.89 -21.35 8.99
CA ASP A 257 -14.81 -22.80 9.00
C ASP A 257 -14.49 -23.33 7.60
N GLY A 258 -13.45 -24.16 7.49
CA GLY A 258 -13.01 -24.77 6.24
C GLY A 258 -11.96 -23.99 5.46
N ILE A 259 -11.51 -22.80 5.89
CA ILE A 259 -10.25 -22.21 5.46
C ILE A 259 -9.15 -22.79 6.35
N ASP A 260 -8.07 -23.31 5.77
CA ASP A 260 -7.01 -24.01 6.48
C ASP A 260 -5.73 -23.16 6.61
N VAL A 261 -5.42 -22.34 5.61
CA VAL A 261 -4.20 -21.53 5.52
C VAL A 261 -4.53 -20.13 5.02
N ILE A 262 -3.77 -19.12 5.49
CA ILE A 262 -3.93 -17.72 5.09
C ILE A 262 -2.59 -17.17 4.64
N LEU A 263 -2.48 -16.78 3.38
CA LEU A 263 -1.40 -15.98 2.82
C LEU A 263 -1.96 -14.56 2.63
N PHE A 264 -1.21 -13.51 3.05
CA PHE A 264 -1.81 -12.17 3.06
C PHE A 264 -0.79 -11.05 2.79
N GLY A 265 -1.27 -9.82 2.51
CA GLY A 265 -0.43 -8.67 2.16
C GLY A 265 -1.06 -7.32 2.50
N HIS A 266 -0.84 -6.30 1.66
CA HIS A 266 -1.45 -4.96 1.69
C HIS A 266 -0.89 -3.97 2.72
N ASP A 267 -0.48 -4.40 3.90
CA ASP A 267 0.08 -3.51 4.92
C ASP A 267 1.60 -3.30 4.80
N HIS A 268 2.22 -3.93 3.80
CA HIS A 268 3.66 -3.88 3.49
C HIS A 268 4.55 -4.36 4.65
N ARG A 269 4.00 -5.11 5.60
CA ARG A 269 4.70 -5.64 6.77
C ARG A 269 4.88 -7.14 6.64
N THR A 270 6.01 -7.61 7.11
CA THR A 270 6.25 -9.05 7.18
C THR A 270 5.50 -9.69 8.34
N PHE A 271 5.05 -10.92 8.15
CA PHE A 271 4.55 -11.79 9.22
C PHE A 271 5.09 -13.22 9.02
N PRO A 272 5.62 -13.86 10.07
CA PRO A 272 5.80 -13.34 11.43
C PRO A 272 6.91 -12.27 11.52
N ALA A 273 6.77 -11.35 12.47
CA ALA A 273 7.82 -10.38 12.78
C ALA A 273 8.06 -10.28 14.30
N PRO A 274 9.33 -10.14 14.74
CA PRO A 274 9.69 -10.17 16.17
C PRO A 274 9.03 -9.09 17.02
N GLN A 275 8.67 -7.94 16.42
CA GLN A 275 8.06 -6.80 17.11
C GLN A 275 6.55 -6.91 17.24
N GLN A 276 5.93 -7.91 16.64
CA GLN A 276 4.49 -8.10 16.74
C GLN A 276 4.12 -8.72 18.09
N THR A 277 3.22 -8.07 18.80
CA THR A 277 2.65 -8.60 20.04
C THR A 277 1.44 -9.47 19.71
N GLY A 278 1.37 -10.66 20.28
CA GLY A 278 0.21 -11.54 20.14
C GLY A 278 -1.00 -10.93 20.83
N ASP A 279 -2.03 -10.57 20.06
CA ASP A 279 -3.34 -10.14 20.56
C ASP A 279 -4.42 -10.43 19.49
N GLY A 280 -5.67 -10.57 19.92
CA GLY A 280 -6.81 -10.75 19.00
C GLY A 280 -6.74 -12.00 18.12
N GLY A 281 -6.10 -13.07 18.56
CA GLY A 281 -5.94 -14.32 17.81
C GLY A 281 -4.71 -14.35 16.91
N ILE A 282 -3.81 -13.36 16.99
CA ILE A 282 -2.53 -13.32 16.31
C ILE A 282 -1.48 -13.99 17.19
N ASP A 283 -0.76 -14.97 16.68
CA ASP A 283 0.41 -15.58 17.34
C ASP A 283 1.62 -15.54 16.39
N PRO A 284 2.50 -14.53 16.50
CA PRO A 284 3.69 -14.42 15.66
C PRO A 284 4.72 -15.54 15.90
N HIS A 285 4.76 -16.11 17.11
CA HIS A 285 5.71 -17.20 17.44
C HIS A 285 5.29 -18.51 16.78
N ALA A 286 3.99 -18.80 16.78
CA ALA A 286 3.44 -19.95 16.08
C ALA A 286 3.19 -19.66 14.59
N SER A 287 3.33 -18.42 14.14
CA SER A 287 2.97 -17.98 12.78
C SER A 287 1.53 -18.33 12.43
N THR A 288 0.58 -17.98 13.33
CA THR A 288 -0.82 -18.29 13.14
C THR A 288 -1.75 -17.10 13.37
N LEU A 289 -2.89 -17.16 12.68
CA LEU A 289 -4.07 -16.33 12.94
C LEU A 289 -5.20 -17.25 13.41
N HIS A 290 -5.67 -17.05 14.65
CA HIS A 290 -6.65 -17.94 15.31
C HIS A 290 -6.28 -19.44 15.19
N GLY A 291 -4.99 -19.76 15.32
CA GLY A 291 -4.45 -21.12 15.25
C GLY A 291 -4.28 -21.68 13.84
N LYS A 292 -4.60 -20.94 12.77
CA LYS A 292 -4.38 -21.35 11.38
C LYS A 292 -3.04 -20.80 10.88
N PRO A 293 -2.24 -21.60 10.16
CA PRO A 293 -0.98 -21.16 9.56
C PRO A 293 -1.16 -19.91 8.70
N ALA A 294 -0.27 -18.92 8.89
CA ALA A 294 -0.34 -17.68 8.16
C ALA A 294 1.05 -17.10 7.87
N ILE A 295 1.19 -16.36 6.76
CA ILE A 295 2.45 -15.69 6.38
C ILE A 295 2.17 -14.45 5.53
N ASN A 296 3.09 -13.46 5.59
CA ASN A 296 3.12 -12.26 4.75
C ASN A 296 4.59 -11.90 4.44
N ALA A 297 4.93 -11.86 3.15
CA ALA A 297 6.30 -11.60 2.68
C ALA A 297 6.72 -10.11 2.70
N GLY A 298 5.81 -9.19 3.01
CA GLY A 298 6.09 -7.75 2.99
C GLY A 298 5.89 -7.12 1.62
N THR A 299 6.82 -6.33 1.11
CA THR A 299 6.64 -5.55 -0.12
C THR A 299 7.90 -5.45 -0.98
N GLY A 300 7.72 -5.05 -2.26
CA GLY A 300 8.80 -4.69 -3.17
C GLY A 300 9.72 -5.85 -3.56
N GLY A 301 9.30 -7.08 -3.31
CA GLY A 301 10.11 -8.26 -3.62
C GLY A 301 11.38 -8.34 -2.79
N THR A 302 11.33 -7.95 -1.51
CA THR A 302 12.46 -8.05 -0.57
C THR A 302 12.56 -9.43 0.07
N HIS A 303 11.44 -10.10 0.25
CA HIS A 303 11.34 -11.43 0.87
C HIS A 303 10.39 -12.33 0.08
N ILE A 304 10.55 -13.64 0.28
CA ILE A 304 9.49 -14.61 0.05
C ILE A 304 9.01 -15.17 1.39
N GLY A 305 7.72 -15.44 1.47
CA GLY A 305 7.15 -16.26 2.53
C GLY A 305 7.30 -17.73 2.19
N VAL A 306 7.82 -18.53 3.10
CA VAL A 306 7.93 -20.00 2.99
C VAL A 306 7.15 -20.62 4.12
N LEU A 307 6.06 -21.29 3.81
CA LEU A 307 5.21 -21.98 4.79
C LEU A 307 5.23 -23.48 4.50
N ASP A 308 5.93 -24.22 5.34
CA ASP A 308 6.00 -25.68 5.28
C ASP A 308 4.84 -26.31 6.06
N LEU A 309 4.04 -27.12 5.39
CA LEU A 309 2.94 -27.88 5.97
C LEU A 309 3.28 -29.36 6.02
N SER A 310 3.10 -29.99 7.18
CA SER A 310 3.09 -31.44 7.32
C SER A 310 1.65 -31.89 7.31
N LEU A 311 1.23 -32.56 6.23
CA LEU A 311 -0.10 -33.10 6.06
C LEU A 311 -0.13 -34.58 6.49
N GLU A 312 -1.21 -34.98 7.14
CA GLU A 312 -1.47 -36.39 7.44
C GLU A 312 -2.83 -36.84 6.86
N LYS A 313 -2.89 -38.06 6.40
CA LYS A 313 -4.13 -38.64 5.90
C LYS A 313 -4.75 -39.58 6.92
N ARG A 314 -5.93 -39.21 7.45
CA ARG A 314 -6.73 -40.00 8.36
C ARG A 314 -8.12 -40.22 7.77
N ASP A 315 -8.62 -41.46 7.79
CA ASP A 315 -9.94 -41.81 7.28
C ASP A 315 -10.22 -41.29 5.86
N GLY A 316 -9.19 -41.31 5.01
CA GLY A 316 -9.24 -40.84 3.63
C GLY A 316 -9.16 -39.33 3.43
N ARG A 317 -9.06 -38.54 4.49
CA ARG A 317 -8.98 -37.08 4.45
C ARG A 317 -7.60 -36.56 4.85
N TRP A 318 -7.10 -35.53 4.15
CA TRP A 318 -5.91 -34.84 4.54
C TRP A 318 -6.21 -33.75 5.58
N SER A 319 -5.29 -33.55 6.50
CA SER A 319 -5.34 -32.47 7.51
C SER A 319 -3.93 -31.99 7.82
N ILE A 320 -3.80 -30.72 8.23
CA ILE A 320 -2.54 -30.15 8.67
C ILE A 320 -2.24 -30.70 10.07
N ARG A 321 -1.11 -31.43 10.20
CA ARG A 321 -0.59 -31.94 11.47
C ARG A 321 0.31 -30.93 12.14
N ASN A 322 1.18 -30.27 11.36
CA ASN A 322 2.14 -29.29 11.83
C ASN A 322 2.48 -28.31 10.71
N HIS A 323 3.04 -27.16 11.07
CA HIS A 323 3.55 -26.18 10.11
C HIS A 323 4.79 -25.46 10.65
N ALA A 324 5.55 -24.83 9.74
CA ALA A 324 6.64 -23.92 10.05
C ALA A 324 6.64 -22.80 9.01
N ALA A 325 6.72 -21.55 9.46
CA ALA A 325 6.82 -20.39 8.60
C ALA A 325 8.20 -19.74 8.69
N ASN A 326 8.75 -19.32 7.57
CA ASN A 326 10.03 -18.64 7.48
C ASN A 326 9.97 -17.56 6.39
N LEU A 327 10.55 -16.41 6.67
CA LEU A 327 10.79 -15.36 5.69
C LEU A 327 12.20 -15.48 5.16
N ARG A 328 12.35 -15.56 3.83
CA ARG A 328 13.66 -15.64 3.18
C ARG A 328 13.87 -14.37 2.37
N GLN A 329 14.94 -13.66 2.72
CA GLN A 329 15.30 -12.42 2.04
C GLN A 329 15.87 -12.73 0.64
N ALA A 330 15.60 -11.84 -0.33
CA ALA A 330 16.34 -11.85 -1.59
C ALA A 330 17.83 -11.77 -1.31
N GLY A 331 18.64 -12.62 -1.94
CA GLY A 331 20.07 -12.72 -1.66
C GLY A 331 20.78 -11.38 -1.86
N ASP A 332 21.63 -10.99 -0.89
CA ASP A 332 22.48 -9.80 -0.99
C ASP A 332 23.62 -10.06 -1.98
N VAL A 333 23.31 -9.92 -3.27
CA VAL A 333 24.35 -10.10 -4.27
C VAL A 333 24.11 -9.28 -5.50
N ARG A 334 25.08 -8.50 -5.84
CA ARG A 334 25.19 -7.84 -7.15
C ARG A 334 25.11 -8.81 -8.35
N ASP A 335 25.27 -10.12 -8.11
CA ASP A 335 25.31 -11.20 -9.09
C ASP A 335 24.20 -12.26 -8.91
N CYS A 336 23.13 -12.02 -8.12
CA CYS A 336 22.08 -13.00 -7.85
C CYS A 336 20.76 -12.74 -8.54
N GLU A 337 20.65 -11.75 -9.39
CA GLU A 337 19.44 -11.63 -10.24
C GLU A 337 19.40 -12.76 -11.27
N CYS A 338 18.23 -13.35 -11.46
CA CYS A 338 18.04 -14.42 -12.45
C CYS A 338 18.30 -13.92 -13.88
N PRO A 339 19.32 -14.44 -14.61
CA PRO A 339 19.66 -13.96 -15.95
C PRO A 339 18.51 -14.05 -16.94
N ALA A 340 17.67 -15.08 -16.85
CA ALA A 340 16.52 -15.25 -17.72
C ALA A 340 15.47 -14.14 -17.51
N ILE A 341 15.28 -13.67 -16.28
CA ILE A 341 14.37 -12.57 -15.97
C ILE A 341 14.96 -11.24 -16.43
N LEU A 342 16.29 -11.06 -16.28
CA LEU A 342 16.98 -9.87 -16.81
C LEU A 342 16.85 -9.77 -18.33
N GLU A 343 17.01 -10.87 -19.05
CA GLU A 343 16.82 -10.92 -20.49
C GLU A 343 15.38 -10.63 -20.87
N LEU A 344 14.41 -11.29 -20.23
CA LEU A 344 12.98 -11.11 -20.48
C LEU A 344 12.51 -9.67 -20.26
N SER A 345 13.06 -8.97 -19.27
CA SER A 345 12.72 -7.58 -18.92
C SER A 345 13.63 -6.52 -19.55
N ALA A 346 14.64 -6.90 -20.38
CA ALA A 346 15.67 -5.99 -20.88
C ALA A 346 15.11 -4.84 -21.71
N ASP A 347 14.16 -5.11 -22.59
CA ASP A 347 13.54 -4.11 -23.43
C ASP A 347 12.66 -3.13 -22.61
N ALA A 348 11.86 -3.64 -21.69
CA ALA A 348 11.08 -2.81 -20.76
C ALA A 348 12.00 -1.94 -19.91
N HIS A 349 13.10 -2.49 -19.37
CA HIS A 349 14.10 -1.74 -18.62
C HIS A 349 14.73 -0.61 -19.45
N THR A 350 15.15 -0.88 -20.67
CA THR A 350 15.78 0.11 -21.56
C THR A 350 14.81 1.23 -21.91
N ARG A 351 13.56 0.91 -22.22
CA ARG A 351 12.50 1.91 -22.45
C ARG A 351 12.27 2.76 -21.21
N THR A 352 12.22 2.13 -20.06
CA THR A 352 12.03 2.83 -18.79
C THR A 352 13.17 3.80 -18.52
N LEU A 353 14.43 3.38 -18.65
CA LEU A 353 15.59 4.26 -18.48
C LEU A 353 15.56 5.46 -19.44
N THR A 354 15.18 5.22 -20.70
CA THR A 354 15.04 6.30 -21.70
C THR A 354 13.96 7.30 -21.26
N HIS A 355 12.83 6.81 -20.78
CA HIS A 355 11.71 7.65 -20.34
C HIS A 355 12.08 8.44 -19.09
N ILE A 356 12.55 7.80 -18.02
CA ILE A 356 12.82 8.42 -16.73
C ILE A 356 13.94 9.45 -16.77
N ARG A 357 14.91 9.30 -17.70
CA ARG A 357 16.04 10.19 -17.88
C ARG A 357 15.75 11.40 -18.77
N ARG A 358 14.57 11.46 -19.37
CA ARG A 358 14.15 12.60 -20.20
C ARG A 358 14.08 13.87 -19.33
N GLU A 359 14.77 14.93 -19.77
CA GLU A 359 14.72 16.25 -19.11
C GLU A 359 13.34 16.89 -19.27
N ILE A 360 12.76 17.35 -18.17
CA ILE A 360 11.44 17.99 -18.13
C ILE A 360 11.48 19.44 -17.63
N GLY A 361 12.58 19.90 -17.02
CA GLY A 361 12.75 21.26 -16.53
C GLY A 361 13.98 21.44 -15.65
N VAL A 362 14.02 22.51 -14.88
CA VAL A 362 15.13 22.85 -13.97
C VAL A 362 14.56 23.34 -12.64
N SER A 363 15.15 22.93 -11.51
CA SER A 363 14.91 23.54 -10.20
C SER A 363 16.16 24.27 -9.71
N LEU A 364 16.01 25.49 -9.23
CA LEU A 364 17.12 26.27 -8.64
C LEU A 364 17.42 25.83 -7.19
N HIS A 365 16.50 25.12 -6.54
CA HIS A 365 16.61 24.66 -5.16
C HIS A 365 16.37 23.17 -5.07
N PRO A 366 16.92 22.48 -4.05
CA PRO A 366 16.56 21.09 -3.79
C PRO A 366 15.06 20.94 -3.52
N LEU A 367 14.48 19.84 -3.98
CA LEU A 367 13.10 19.44 -3.69
C LEU A 367 13.15 18.19 -2.81
N HIS A 368 12.75 18.30 -1.55
CA HIS A 368 12.77 17.19 -0.62
C HIS A 368 11.57 17.20 0.32
N SER A 369 11.16 16.03 0.80
CA SER A 369 10.01 15.84 1.70
C SER A 369 10.39 15.46 3.14
N TYR A 370 11.68 15.54 3.49
CA TYR A 370 12.17 15.12 4.82
C TYR A 370 11.47 15.83 5.99
N PHE A 371 10.96 17.02 5.77
CA PHE A 371 10.36 17.87 6.81
C PHE A 371 8.89 18.19 6.56
N ALA A 372 8.21 17.42 5.72
CA ALA A 372 6.81 17.66 5.37
C ALA A 372 5.87 17.73 6.59
N THR A 373 6.21 17.04 7.67
CA THR A 373 5.47 17.05 8.95
C THR A 373 6.03 18.03 9.99
N LEU A 374 7.04 18.84 9.64
CA LEU A 374 7.70 19.77 10.56
C LEU A 374 7.59 21.22 10.14
N GLY A 375 7.47 21.51 8.85
CA GLY A 375 7.50 22.88 8.38
C GLY A 375 7.36 23.06 6.88
N PRO A 376 8.02 24.08 6.32
CA PRO A 376 7.94 24.36 4.90
C PRO A 376 8.47 23.20 4.06
N ASP A 377 7.70 22.81 3.07
CA ASP A 377 8.05 21.77 2.13
C ASP A 377 7.97 22.32 0.69
N PRO A 378 9.09 22.38 -0.05
CA PRO A 378 9.13 22.93 -1.40
C PRO A 378 8.38 22.04 -2.40
N THR A 379 8.28 20.72 -2.16
CA THR A 379 7.56 19.80 -3.04
C THR A 379 6.05 20.05 -2.96
N LEU A 380 5.53 20.20 -1.75
CA LEU A 380 4.11 20.50 -1.51
C LEU A 380 3.73 21.89 -2.03
N ALA A 381 4.62 22.88 -1.90
CA ALA A 381 4.40 24.21 -2.46
C ALA A 381 4.30 24.19 -3.99
N LEU A 382 5.12 23.37 -4.66
CA LEU A 382 5.08 23.18 -6.12
C LEU A 382 3.77 22.53 -6.56
N ILE A 383 3.34 21.45 -5.90
CA ILE A 383 2.09 20.75 -6.20
C ILE A 383 0.88 21.68 -5.99
N ALA A 384 0.85 22.42 -4.88
CA ALA A 384 -0.23 23.37 -4.60
C ALA A 384 -0.32 24.44 -5.68
N ARG A 385 0.82 24.96 -6.15
CA ARG A 385 0.87 25.98 -7.22
C ARG A 385 0.33 25.45 -8.53
N ALA A 386 0.68 24.21 -8.91
CA ALA A 386 0.15 23.57 -10.11
C ALA A 386 -1.38 23.44 -10.06
N LYS A 387 -1.92 22.97 -8.93
CA LYS A 387 -3.38 22.86 -8.70
C LYS A 387 -4.07 24.23 -8.77
N LEU A 388 -3.53 25.22 -8.07
CA LEU A 388 -4.11 26.59 -8.02
C LEU A 388 -4.14 27.25 -9.39
N ARG A 389 -3.10 27.06 -10.19
CA ARG A 389 -3.03 27.64 -11.54
C ARG A 389 -4.10 27.02 -12.43
N HIS A 390 -4.13 25.70 -12.50
CA HIS A 390 -5.15 25.00 -13.30
C HIS A 390 -6.57 25.43 -12.92
N ALA A 391 -6.89 25.50 -11.64
CA ALA A 391 -8.21 25.92 -11.19
C ALA A 391 -8.54 27.36 -11.57
N ARG A 392 -7.59 28.29 -11.50
CA ARG A 392 -7.80 29.68 -11.95
C ARG A 392 -8.12 29.75 -13.44
N ASP A 393 -7.41 28.95 -14.26
CA ASP A 393 -7.67 28.87 -15.70
C ASP A 393 -9.06 28.28 -15.99
N CYS A 394 -9.48 27.25 -15.27
CA CYS A 394 -10.79 26.60 -15.42
C CYS A 394 -11.97 27.46 -14.92
N LEU A 395 -11.76 28.30 -13.91
CA LEU A 395 -12.83 29.06 -13.24
C LEU A 395 -12.93 30.52 -13.72
N VAL A 396 -12.23 30.91 -14.79
CA VAL A 396 -12.17 32.30 -15.27
C VAL A 396 -13.55 32.90 -15.54
N ASP A 397 -14.48 32.11 -16.09
CA ASP A 397 -15.85 32.53 -16.44
C ASP A 397 -16.91 31.97 -15.46
N ARG A 398 -16.48 31.51 -14.26
CA ARG A 398 -17.38 30.90 -13.27
C ARG A 398 -17.59 31.83 -12.07
N PRO A 399 -18.72 31.74 -11.37
CA PRO A 399 -18.97 32.52 -10.15
C PRO A 399 -17.90 32.28 -9.07
N GLU A 400 -17.39 31.06 -8.97
CA GLU A 400 -16.40 30.64 -7.98
C GLU A 400 -15.04 31.36 -8.11
N ARG A 401 -14.77 32.01 -9.26
CA ARG A 401 -13.51 32.80 -9.45
C ARG A 401 -13.31 33.89 -8.40
N HIS A 402 -14.41 34.38 -7.80
CA HIS A 402 -14.37 35.44 -6.80
C HIS A 402 -14.10 34.93 -5.38
N LEU A 403 -14.17 33.62 -5.17
CA LEU A 403 -13.87 32.99 -3.89
C LEU A 403 -12.35 32.81 -3.73
N PRO A 404 -11.83 32.90 -2.50
CA PRO A 404 -10.46 32.51 -2.23
C PRO A 404 -10.24 31.05 -2.61
N MET A 405 -9.18 30.78 -3.40
CA MET A 405 -8.78 29.42 -3.81
C MET A 405 -7.57 28.99 -3.02
N ILE A 406 -7.66 27.85 -2.37
CA ILE A 406 -6.59 27.22 -1.60
C ILE A 406 -6.42 25.77 -2.03
N ALA A 407 -5.22 25.20 -1.88
CA ALA A 407 -4.95 23.81 -2.25
C ALA A 407 -4.58 22.99 -1.03
N ALA A 408 -5.29 21.91 -0.81
CA ALA A 408 -4.91 20.85 0.12
C ALA A 408 -3.87 19.95 -0.55
N VAL A 409 -2.73 19.76 0.11
CA VAL A 409 -1.62 18.92 -0.35
C VAL A 409 -1.02 18.15 0.81
N SER A 410 -0.59 16.91 0.55
CA SER A 410 0.09 16.06 1.52
C SER A 410 1.28 15.35 0.88
N ALA A 411 2.28 15.00 1.68
CA ALA A 411 3.44 14.25 1.22
C ALA A 411 3.11 12.76 1.18
N PHE A 412 3.24 12.14 0.00
CA PHE A 412 3.11 10.69 -0.15
C PHE A 412 4.36 9.97 0.35
N LYS A 413 5.54 10.57 0.15
CA LYS A 413 6.84 10.05 0.58
C LYS A 413 7.38 10.90 1.72
N ALA A 414 7.07 10.51 2.95
CA ALA A 414 7.51 11.17 4.17
C ALA A 414 7.79 10.15 5.30
N GLY A 415 8.41 9.02 4.95
CA GLY A 415 8.77 7.96 5.89
C GLY A 415 7.58 7.12 6.35
N GLY A 416 7.45 6.93 7.65
CA GLY A 416 6.41 6.10 8.25
C GLY A 416 6.54 4.64 7.81
N LEU A 417 5.43 4.02 7.41
CA LEU A 417 5.38 2.63 6.93
C LEU A 417 6.24 2.37 5.68
N GLY A 418 6.51 3.41 4.87
CA GLY A 418 7.39 3.30 3.70
C GLY A 418 8.89 3.21 4.03
N GLY A 419 9.26 3.32 5.31
CA GLY A 419 10.61 3.16 5.80
C GLY A 419 11.51 4.40 5.65
N PRO A 420 12.78 4.30 6.10
CA PRO A 420 13.73 5.42 6.18
C PRO A 420 14.20 5.94 4.82
N GLY A 421 14.02 5.18 3.74
CA GLY A 421 14.30 5.58 2.36
C GLY A 421 13.12 6.21 1.63
N ASN A 422 11.93 6.25 2.23
CA ASN A 422 10.70 6.71 1.57
C ASN A 422 10.53 8.24 1.67
N TYR A 423 11.42 8.97 1.00
CA TYR A 423 11.41 10.43 0.90
C TYR A 423 11.73 10.87 -0.52
N VAL A 424 11.21 12.03 -0.91
CA VAL A 424 11.69 12.76 -2.09
C VAL A 424 13.00 13.41 -1.73
N ASP A 425 14.02 13.29 -2.60
CA ASP A 425 15.31 13.97 -2.43
C ASP A 425 15.94 14.28 -3.81
N ILE A 426 15.49 15.37 -4.40
CA ILE A 426 15.88 15.80 -5.75
C ILE A 426 16.83 17.00 -5.62
N PRO A 427 18.09 16.89 -6.07
CA PRO A 427 19.03 18.00 -5.99
C PRO A 427 18.62 19.17 -6.90
N ALA A 428 19.12 20.36 -6.61
CA ALA A 428 19.01 21.50 -7.52
C ALA A 428 19.65 21.17 -8.88
N GLY A 429 19.06 21.64 -9.96
CA GLY A 429 19.53 21.40 -11.32
C GLY A 429 18.44 20.84 -12.24
N LYS A 430 18.84 19.99 -13.17
CA LYS A 430 17.94 19.38 -14.16
C LYS A 430 16.91 18.47 -13.51
N LEU A 431 15.65 18.75 -13.77
CA LEU A 431 14.55 17.85 -13.46
C LEU A 431 14.34 16.88 -14.61
N ARG A 432 14.14 15.60 -14.27
CA ARG A 432 13.89 14.51 -15.21
C ARG A 432 12.51 13.89 -14.95
N ALA A 433 12.06 13.05 -15.86
CA ALA A 433 10.74 12.43 -15.75
C ALA A 433 10.58 11.58 -14.47
N ASN A 434 11.63 10.86 -14.03
CA ASN A 434 11.60 10.13 -12.75
C ASN A 434 11.35 11.06 -11.53
N HIS A 435 11.83 12.30 -11.59
CA HIS A 435 11.55 13.26 -10.51
C HIS A 435 10.08 13.65 -10.46
N LEU A 436 9.37 13.67 -11.60
CA LEU A 436 7.92 13.88 -11.60
C LEU A 436 7.20 12.72 -10.91
N ASP A 437 7.61 11.49 -11.21
CA ASP A 437 7.07 10.28 -10.62
C ASP A 437 7.33 10.23 -9.10
N ASP A 438 8.51 10.68 -8.67
CA ASP A 438 8.90 10.77 -7.27
C ASP A 438 8.12 11.86 -6.50
N LEU A 439 7.86 13.00 -7.15
CA LEU A 439 7.08 14.11 -6.58
C LEU A 439 5.59 13.78 -6.44
N TYR A 440 5.02 13.00 -7.37
CA TYR A 440 3.61 12.63 -7.37
C TYR A 440 3.39 11.20 -7.87
N LEU A 441 3.39 10.26 -6.94
CA LEU A 441 3.41 8.83 -7.20
C LEU A 441 2.09 8.31 -7.82
N TYR A 442 0.94 8.86 -7.41
CA TYR A 442 -0.37 8.34 -7.78
C TYR A 442 -1.00 9.11 -8.95
N ASN A 443 -1.80 8.41 -9.74
CA ASN A 443 -2.47 8.98 -10.89
C ASN A 443 -3.82 9.64 -10.53
N ASN A 444 -3.86 10.39 -9.43
CA ASN A 444 -5.05 11.08 -8.96
C ASN A 444 -5.42 12.25 -9.86
N ALA A 445 -6.71 12.45 -10.10
CA ALA A 445 -7.23 13.62 -10.76
C ALA A 445 -7.44 14.78 -9.76
N ILE A 446 -7.38 16.03 -10.29
CA ILE A 446 -7.72 17.20 -9.50
C ILE A 446 -9.24 17.29 -9.33
N GLY A 447 -9.66 17.60 -8.10
CA GLY A 447 -11.02 17.94 -7.76
C GLY A 447 -11.11 19.23 -6.97
N ALA A 448 -12.32 19.79 -6.86
CA ALA A 448 -12.59 21.02 -6.12
C ALA A 448 -13.89 20.94 -5.33
N VAL A 449 -13.88 21.56 -4.14
CA VAL A 449 -15.04 21.65 -3.26
C VAL A 449 -15.14 23.05 -2.67
N GLU A 450 -16.33 23.62 -2.60
CA GLU A 450 -16.60 24.87 -1.89
C GLU A 450 -16.97 24.56 -0.44
N ILE A 451 -16.21 25.09 0.51
CA ILE A 451 -16.41 24.88 1.96
C ILE A 451 -16.43 26.19 2.73
N SER A 452 -16.98 26.16 3.95
CA SER A 452 -16.94 27.27 4.89
C SER A 452 -15.63 27.31 5.70
N GLY A 453 -15.37 28.42 6.39
CA GLY A 453 -14.25 28.56 7.33
C GLY A 453 -14.32 27.53 8.46
N THR A 454 -15.52 27.21 8.94
CA THR A 454 -15.72 26.13 9.94
C THR A 454 -15.29 24.77 9.39
N GLU A 455 -15.72 24.41 8.17
CA GLU A 455 -15.36 23.16 7.52
C GLU A 455 -13.86 23.08 7.19
N LEU A 456 -13.26 24.22 6.82
CA LEU A 456 -11.81 24.31 6.61
C LEU A 456 -11.04 24.06 7.91
N ARG A 457 -11.48 24.65 9.02
CA ARG A 457 -10.90 24.41 10.35
C ARG A 457 -11.02 22.94 10.73
N ASP A 458 -12.17 22.34 10.48
CA ASP A 458 -12.43 20.92 10.79
C ASP A 458 -11.51 19.99 9.96
N TRP A 459 -11.27 20.32 8.69
CA TRP A 459 -10.29 19.63 7.85
C TRP A 459 -8.86 19.70 8.44
N LEU A 460 -8.44 20.88 8.88
CA LEU A 460 -7.13 21.08 9.52
C LEU A 460 -7.02 20.35 10.87
N GLU A 461 -8.11 20.25 11.64
CA GLU A 461 -8.15 19.47 12.88
C GLU A 461 -7.95 17.97 12.64
N LEU A 462 -8.55 17.44 11.57
CA LEU A 462 -8.32 16.05 11.17
C LEU A 462 -6.87 15.85 10.73
N ALA A 463 -6.33 16.74 9.89
CA ALA A 463 -4.93 16.70 9.47
C ALA A 463 -3.97 16.78 10.67
N ALA A 464 -4.23 17.67 11.66
CA ALA A 464 -3.40 17.81 12.85
C ALA A 464 -3.52 16.64 13.84
N SER A 465 -4.46 15.70 13.60
CA SER A 465 -4.63 14.52 14.47
C SER A 465 -3.49 13.51 14.32
N VAL A 466 -2.67 13.59 13.27
CA VAL A 466 -1.47 12.74 13.08
C VAL A 466 -0.40 12.95 14.16
N PHE A 467 -0.45 14.04 14.90
CA PHE A 467 0.50 14.33 15.97
C PHE A 467 0.03 13.79 17.31
N GLN A 468 0.96 13.27 18.10
CA GLN A 468 0.69 12.89 19.48
C GLN A 468 0.51 14.13 20.37
N ARG A 469 -0.32 13.97 21.41
CA ARG A 469 -0.47 15.02 22.42
C ARG A 469 0.83 15.17 23.23
N GLN A 470 1.24 16.42 23.45
CA GLN A 470 2.45 16.78 24.20
C GLN A 470 2.11 17.50 25.50
N LEU A 471 2.89 17.26 26.55
CA LEU A 471 2.70 17.90 27.86
C LEU A 471 3.86 18.85 28.17
N PRO A 472 3.63 19.94 28.90
CA PRO A 472 4.70 20.82 29.36
C PRO A 472 5.78 20.06 30.13
N GLY A 473 7.05 20.34 29.82
CA GLY A 473 8.20 19.65 30.43
C GLY A 473 8.42 18.21 29.98
N GLY A 474 7.59 17.68 29.06
CA GLY A 474 7.75 16.33 28.51
C GLY A 474 8.98 16.22 27.60
N THR A 475 9.74 15.13 27.70
CA THR A 475 10.92 14.89 26.88
C THR A 475 10.91 13.48 26.28
N GLY A 476 11.41 13.34 25.04
CA GLY A 476 11.59 12.06 24.37
C GLY A 476 10.31 11.40 23.83
N ALA A 477 9.15 12.04 23.95
CA ALA A 477 7.92 11.53 23.35
C ALA A 477 7.96 11.63 21.81
N LYS A 478 7.42 10.64 21.12
CA LYS A 478 7.28 10.69 19.64
C LYS A 478 6.33 11.81 19.25
N LEU A 479 6.68 12.53 18.19
CA LEU A 479 5.85 13.60 17.64
C LEU A 479 4.64 13.05 16.90
N LEU A 480 4.85 12.02 16.07
CA LEU A 480 3.83 11.41 15.21
C LEU A 480 3.20 10.19 15.88
N ASP A 481 1.92 10.03 15.65
CA ASP A 481 1.18 8.82 16.03
C ASP A 481 1.37 7.76 14.92
N PRO A 482 1.95 6.59 15.22
CA PRO A 482 2.24 5.56 14.23
C PRO A 482 1.00 4.92 13.60
N THR A 483 -0.19 5.20 14.12
CA THR A 483 -1.46 4.72 13.54
C THR A 483 -1.94 5.55 12.36
N PHE A 484 -1.29 6.70 12.07
CA PHE A 484 -1.60 7.55 10.93
C PHE A 484 -0.58 7.35 9.80
N ALA A 485 -1.07 7.33 8.56
CA ALA A 485 -0.20 7.37 7.39
C ALA A 485 0.28 8.82 7.14
N SER A 486 1.50 8.97 6.59
CA SER A 486 2.10 10.28 6.30
C SER A 486 1.22 11.17 5.42
N TYR A 487 0.52 10.59 4.46
CA TYR A 487 -0.38 11.31 3.55
C TYR A 487 -1.66 11.84 4.22
N GLN A 488 -1.94 11.50 5.49
CA GLN A 488 -3.09 12.06 6.23
C GLN A 488 -2.81 13.46 6.79
N PHE A 489 -1.59 13.97 6.68
CA PHE A 489 -1.27 15.34 7.06
C PHE A 489 -1.39 16.29 5.87
N ASP A 490 -2.60 16.81 5.62
CA ASP A 490 -2.82 17.85 4.63
C ASP A 490 -2.36 19.22 5.13
N VAL A 491 -1.61 19.94 4.29
CA VAL A 491 -1.24 21.34 4.49
C VAL A 491 -1.85 22.21 3.39
N PHE A 492 -2.04 23.49 3.67
CA PHE A 492 -2.68 24.44 2.76
C PHE A 492 -1.76 25.65 2.51
N PRO A 493 -0.84 25.58 1.55
CA PRO A 493 -0.04 26.73 1.17
C PRO A 493 -0.90 27.96 0.85
N GLY A 494 -0.63 29.07 1.53
CA GLY A 494 -1.44 30.29 1.46
C GLY A 494 -2.26 30.60 2.74
N LEU A 495 -2.42 29.60 3.61
CA LEU A 495 -2.94 29.82 4.98
C LEU A 495 -1.77 30.05 5.96
N THR A 496 -2.07 30.62 7.12
CA THR A 496 -1.18 30.63 8.28
C THR A 496 -1.96 30.25 9.53
N TYR A 497 -1.40 29.34 10.35
CA TYR A 497 -2.05 28.86 11.59
C TYR A 497 -1.03 28.25 12.55
N GLU A 498 -1.46 28.04 13.80
CA GLU A 498 -0.69 27.31 14.80
C GLU A 498 -1.38 25.98 15.13
N ILE A 499 -0.57 24.95 15.44
CA ILE A 499 -1.02 23.65 15.91
C ILE A 499 -0.63 23.50 17.38
N ASP A 500 -1.63 23.53 18.27
CA ASP A 500 -1.46 23.35 19.71
C ASP A 500 -1.50 21.88 20.09
N LEU A 501 -0.33 21.27 20.24
CA LEU A 501 -0.20 19.86 20.60
C LEU A 501 -0.50 19.56 22.09
N SER A 502 -0.69 20.58 22.93
CA SER A 502 -1.15 20.37 24.32
C SER A 502 -2.62 19.93 24.37
N ALA A 503 -3.40 20.29 23.34
CA ALA A 503 -4.78 19.87 23.18
C ALA A 503 -4.87 18.41 22.65
N PRO A 504 -5.92 17.66 23.03
CA PRO A 504 -6.15 16.32 22.48
C PRO A 504 -6.46 16.39 20.97
N ALA A 505 -6.13 15.32 20.24
CA ALA A 505 -6.59 15.15 18.86
C ALA A 505 -8.11 15.04 18.82
N ARG A 506 -8.75 15.65 17.82
CA ARG A 506 -10.21 15.55 17.65
C ARG A 506 -10.63 14.26 16.93
N TYR A 507 -9.75 13.69 16.12
CA TYR A 507 -10.06 12.53 15.28
C TYR A 507 -9.06 11.40 15.52
N ASP A 508 -9.50 10.17 15.33
CA ASP A 508 -8.61 9.00 15.18
C ASP A 508 -8.14 8.84 13.74
N SER A 509 -7.28 7.85 13.47
CA SER A 509 -6.71 7.57 12.14
C SER A 509 -7.75 7.16 11.09
N THR A 510 -8.98 6.83 11.49
CA THR A 510 -10.09 6.50 10.59
C THR A 510 -10.98 7.71 10.26
N GLY A 511 -10.68 8.88 10.84
CA GLY A 511 -11.47 10.09 10.69
C GLY A 511 -12.71 10.14 11.58
N ARG A 512 -12.82 9.27 12.60
CA ARG A 512 -13.90 9.30 13.58
C ARG A 512 -13.64 10.37 14.64
N LEU A 513 -14.66 11.19 14.92
CA LEU A 513 -14.60 12.21 15.95
C LEU A 513 -14.49 11.58 17.36
N MET A 514 -13.39 11.87 18.07
CA MET A 514 -13.09 11.37 19.41
C MET A 514 -13.33 12.41 20.52
N ALA A 515 -13.17 13.69 20.19
CA ALA A 515 -13.34 14.79 21.13
C ALA A 515 -14.08 15.98 20.50
N SER A 516 -15.11 16.48 21.19
CA SER A 516 -15.91 17.63 20.73
C SER A 516 -15.47 18.98 21.31
N GLY A 517 -14.34 19.01 22.05
CA GLY A 517 -13.83 20.21 22.72
C GLY A 517 -13.05 21.16 21.80
N THR A 518 -12.33 22.10 22.43
CA THR A 518 -11.43 23.03 21.73
C THR A 518 -10.34 22.25 20.99
N GLY A 519 -10.26 22.44 19.69
CA GLY A 519 -9.32 21.73 18.82
C GLY A 519 -7.87 22.23 18.95
N ARG A 520 -6.99 21.77 18.07
CA ARG A 520 -5.57 22.11 18.00
C ARG A 520 -5.27 23.34 17.16
N ILE A 521 -6.16 23.67 16.21
CA ILE A 521 -5.94 24.75 15.25
C ILE A 521 -6.20 26.11 15.88
N ARG A 522 -5.14 26.96 15.93
CA ARG A 522 -5.13 28.32 16.46
C ARG A 522 -4.79 29.32 15.38
N ASP A 523 -5.24 30.54 15.53
CA ASP A 523 -4.87 31.70 14.72
C ASP A 523 -4.89 31.45 13.21
N LEU A 524 -5.99 30.87 12.74
CA LEU A 524 -6.18 30.55 11.32
C LEU A 524 -6.45 31.80 10.50
N HIS A 525 -5.53 32.11 9.56
CA HIS A 525 -5.59 33.30 8.69
C HIS A 525 -5.42 32.92 7.21
N HIS A 526 -6.03 33.73 6.35
CA HIS A 526 -5.80 33.77 4.93
C HIS A 526 -5.47 35.19 4.48
N ALA A 527 -4.41 35.40 3.70
CA ALA A 527 -3.93 36.70 3.26
C ALA A 527 -3.80 37.74 4.41
N GLY A 528 -3.33 37.31 5.58
CA GLY A 528 -3.13 38.12 6.78
C GLY A 528 -4.41 38.47 7.57
N ARG A 529 -5.57 38.01 7.13
CA ARG A 529 -6.87 38.22 7.85
C ARG A 529 -7.33 36.93 8.50
N LYS A 530 -7.86 37.04 9.71
CA LYS A 530 -8.48 35.92 10.42
C LYS A 530 -9.69 35.41 9.62
N ILE A 531 -9.76 34.11 9.44
CA ILE A 531 -10.86 33.45 8.71
C ILE A 531 -12.10 33.42 9.61
N ALA A 532 -13.23 33.93 9.07
CA ALA A 532 -14.55 33.83 9.68
C ALA A 532 -15.18 32.47 9.41
N ASP A 533 -16.07 32.01 10.31
CA ASP A 533 -16.68 30.68 10.23
C ASP A 533 -17.52 30.49 8.96
N GLU A 534 -18.19 31.56 8.49
CA GLU A 534 -19.06 31.55 7.29
C GLU A 534 -18.29 31.92 6.01
N GLU A 535 -17.01 32.33 6.08
CA GLU A 535 -16.21 32.70 4.91
C GLU A 535 -16.09 31.47 3.98
N ARG A 536 -16.28 31.69 2.67
CA ARG A 536 -16.30 30.60 1.68
C ARG A 536 -14.98 30.49 0.95
N PHE A 537 -14.53 29.25 0.73
CA PHE A 537 -13.29 28.91 0.02
C PHE A 537 -13.55 27.85 -1.03
N VAL A 538 -12.83 27.93 -2.15
CA VAL A 538 -12.68 26.79 -3.06
C VAL A 538 -11.40 26.04 -2.68
N VAL A 539 -11.57 24.82 -2.21
CA VAL A 539 -10.46 23.91 -1.87
C VAL A 539 -10.20 22.97 -3.02
N LEU A 540 -8.95 22.95 -3.48
CA LEU A 540 -8.46 22.05 -4.52
C LEU A 540 -7.78 20.86 -3.85
N SER A 541 -8.16 19.65 -4.23
CA SER A 541 -7.56 18.44 -3.66
C SER A 541 -7.47 17.34 -4.73
N SER A 542 -7.10 16.12 -4.33
CA SER A 542 -7.23 14.94 -5.19
C SER A 542 -8.65 14.38 -5.10
N ASP A 543 -9.10 13.74 -6.17
CA ASP A 543 -10.33 12.95 -6.20
C ASP A 543 -10.37 11.89 -5.10
N PHE A 544 -9.24 11.20 -4.84
CA PHE A 544 -9.08 10.27 -3.70
C PHE A 544 -9.49 10.94 -2.37
N ARG A 545 -8.95 12.14 -2.09
CA ARG A 545 -9.24 12.87 -0.84
C ARG A 545 -10.71 13.30 -0.76
N LEU A 546 -11.25 13.79 -1.87
CA LEU A 546 -12.64 14.24 -1.95
C LEU A 546 -13.64 13.07 -1.87
N ALA A 547 -13.23 11.87 -2.26
CA ALA A 547 -14.02 10.64 -2.10
C ALA A 547 -13.97 10.02 -0.69
N GLY A 548 -13.21 10.62 0.25
CA GLY A 548 -13.13 10.14 1.64
C GLY A 548 -11.81 9.47 2.00
N GLY A 549 -10.84 9.47 1.08
CA GLY A 549 -9.52 8.85 1.31
C GLY A 549 -8.79 9.44 2.52
N GLY A 550 -8.21 8.56 3.36
CA GLY A 550 -7.53 8.94 4.59
C GLY A 550 -8.49 9.42 5.69
N GLY A 551 -9.78 9.05 5.63
CA GLY A 551 -10.79 9.45 6.63
C GLY A 551 -11.33 10.86 6.45
N PHE A 552 -10.92 11.59 5.39
CA PHE A 552 -11.42 12.92 5.10
C PHE A 552 -12.77 12.86 4.41
N ARG A 553 -13.77 13.59 4.93
CA ARG A 553 -15.13 13.64 4.38
C ARG A 553 -15.57 15.09 4.22
N PRO A 554 -15.07 15.80 3.19
CA PRO A 554 -15.48 17.17 2.98
C PRO A 554 -17.00 17.21 2.67
N ARG A 555 -17.73 18.02 3.44
CA ARG A 555 -19.18 18.17 3.32
C ARG A 555 -19.60 19.30 2.39
N GLY A 556 -18.65 19.99 1.76
CA GLY A 556 -18.89 21.13 0.94
C GLY A 556 -19.56 20.81 -0.40
N ARG A 557 -19.91 21.86 -1.15
CA ARG A 557 -20.50 21.75 -2.47
C ARG A 557 -19.42 21.44 -3.52
N PRO A 558 -19.52 20.37 -4.31
CA PRO A 558 -18.59 20.11 -5.41
C PRO A 558 -18.53 21.27 -6.39
N VAL A 559 -17.32 21.62 -6.85
CA VAL A 559 -17.07 22.65 -7.87
C VAL A 559 -16.50 21.96 -9.11
N SER A 560 -17.18 22.12 -10.24
CA SER A 560 -16.73 21.54 -11.50
C SER A 560 -15.61 22.38 -12.11
N LEU A 561 -14.43 21.81 -12.26
CA LEU A 561 -13.27 22.46 -12.90
C LEU A 561 -13.29 22.25 -14.42
N THR A 562 -13.53 21.02 -14.88
CA THR A 562 -13.52 20.64 -16.30
C THR A 562 -14.62 19.59 -16.57
N ARG A 563 -14.86 19.27 -17.86
CA ARG A 563 -15.71 18.14 -18.23
C ARG A 563 -15.01 16.79 -17.99
N GLU A 564 -13.69 16.76 -18.14
CA GLU A 564 -12.86 15.58 -17.90
C GLU A 564 -11.88 15.85 -16.75
N PRO A 565 -11.71 14.90 -15.84
CA PRO A 565 -10.74 15.02 -14.75
C PRO A 565 -9.32 15.15 -15.31
N ALA A 566 -8.55 16.13 -14.83
CA ALA A 566 -7.14 16.30 -15.21
C ALA A 566 -6.23 15.61 -14.18
N PRO A 567 -5.31 14.72 -14.60
CA PRO A 567 -4.32 14.13 -13.71
C PRO A 567 -3.42 15.21 -13.07
N ILE A 568 -3.24 15.16 -11.76
CA ILE A 568 -2.42 16.15 -11.03
C ILE A 568 -0.97 16.11 -11.50
N ARG A 569 -0.49 14.95 -11.93
CA ARG A 569 0.84 14.75 -12.52
C ARG A 569 1.06 15.60 -13.77
N ASP A 570 0.05 15.66 -14.66
CA ASP A 570 0.12 16.48 -15.87
C ASP A 570 0.14 17.97 -15.56
N LEU A 571 -0.62 18.38 -14.53
CA LEU A 571 -0.59 19.77 -14.05
C LEU A 571 0.77 20.13 -13.48
N LEU A 572 1.39 19.21 -12.75
CA LEU A 572 2.73 19.40 -12.18
C LEU A 572 3.80 19.47 -13.29
N LEU A 573 3.72 18.59 -14.29
CA LEU A 573 4.60 18.63 -15.46
C LEU A 573 4.47 19.97 -16.19
N ALA A 574 3.25 20.41 -16.47
CA ALA A 574 2.98 21.68 -17.12
C ALA A 574 3.53 22.87 -16.30
N GLU A 575 3.47 22.81 -14.98
CA GLU A 575 4.03 23.83 -14.10
C GLU A 575 5.57 23.84 -14.11
N ILE A 576 6.22 22.68 -14.11
CA ILE A 576 7.68 22.52 -14.20
C ILE A 576 8.22 23.04 -15.54
N GLN A 577 7.51 22.82 -16.63
CA GLN A 577 7.91 23.20 -18.00
C GLN A 577 7.70 24.68 -18.32
N ARG A 578 7.12 25.48 -17.41
CA ARG A 578 6.88 26.90 -17.69
C ARG A 578 8.18 27.68 -17.82
N PRO A 579 8.30 28.53 -18.85
CA PRO A 579 9.43 29.45 -18.98
C PRO A 579 9.51 30.36 -17.74
N HIS A 580 10.70 30.53 -17.20
CA HIS A 580 10.99 31.45 -16.06
C HIS A 580 10.26 31.11 -14.73
N ALA A 581 9.67 29.94 -14.59
CA ALA A 581 9.16 29.49 -13.30
C ALA A 581 10.32 28.88 -12.51
N ASP A 582 10.67 29.47 -11.35
CA ASP A 582 11.38 28.71 -10.34
C ASP A 582 10.42 27.68 -9.75
N PRO A 583 10.63 26.38 -9.97
CA PRO A 583 9.73 25.35 -9.46
C PRO A 583 9.64 25.34 -7.92
N ALA A 584 10.66 25.84 -7.24
CA ALA A 584 10.70 25.89 -5.78
C ALA A 584 10.87 27.33 -5.29
N PRO A 585 9.79 28.14 -5.20
CA PRO A 585 9.87 29.36 -4.42
C PRO A 585 10.20 28.99 -2.97
N ALA A 586 11.01 29.83 -2.31
CA ALA A 586 11.30 29.68 -0.89
C ALA A 586 9.98 29.44 -0.13
N ALA A 587 9.78 28.22 0.38
CA ALA A 587 8.56 27.88 1.08
C ALA A 587 8.47 28.74 2.33
N ARG A 588 7.46 29.59 2.41
CA ARG A 588 7.16 30.31 3.65
C ARG A 588 6.51 29.37 4.62
N PRO A 589 6.80 29.48 5.94
CA PRO A 589 6.07 28.72 6.94
C PRO A 589 4.57 28.94 6.78
N VAL A 590 3.83 27.87 6.54
CA VAL A 590 2.36 27.88 6.43
C VAL A 590 1.76 27.72 7.81
N TRP A 591 2.44 26.96 8.67
CA TRP A 591 2.02 26.66 10.02
C TRP A 591 3.24 26.46 10.93
N ARG A 592 3.00 26.51 12.23
CA ARG A 592 3.99 26.18 13.25
C ARG A 592 3.32 25.51 14.45
N PHE A 593 4.10 24.82 15.25
CA PHE A 593 3.61 24.37 16.55
C PHE A 593 3.46 25.56 17.52
N ALA A 594 2.37 25.57 18.28
CA ALA A 594 2.25 26.48 19.42
C ALA A 594 3.30 26.12 20.47
N PRO A 595 3.98 27.09 21.11
CA PRO A 595 4.98 26.80 22.11
C PRO A 595 4.41 26.01 23.29
N ILE A 596 5.14 24.96 23.71
CA ILE A 596 4.82 24.16 24.91
C ILE A 596 6.02 24.23 25.85
N PRO A 597 5.94 24.94 26.98
CA PRO A 597 7.09 25.22 27.82
C PRO A 597 7.85 23.95 28.25
N GLY A 598 9.13 23.89 27.89
CA GLY A 598 10.04 22.78 28.26
C GLY A 598 9.79 21.45 27.56
N ALA A 599 8.86 21.37 26.60
CA ALA A 599 8.60 20.14 25.86
C ALA A 599 9.67 19.91 24.77
N ARG A 600 10.14 18.65 24.67
CA ARG A 600 11.03 18.16 23.62
C ARG A 600 10.51 16.87 23.06
N VAL A 601 10.39 16.79 21.75
CA VAL A 601 9.79 15.64 21.04
C VAL A 601 10.77 15.03 20.06
N ILE A 602 10.57 13.77 19.75
CA ILE A 602 11.33 13.04 18.74
C ILE A 602 10.50 12.89 17.47
N CYS A 603 11.04 13.40 16.36
CA CYS A 603 10.49 13.19 15.02
C CYS A 603 11.45 12.33 14.20
N GLN A 604 11.00 11.20 13.68
CA GLN A 604 11.76 10.36 12.76
C GLN A 604 11.72 10.94 11.35
N THR A 605 12.88 10.97 10.66
CA THR A 605 13.00 11.33 9.24
C THR A 605 14.02 10.44 8.55
N GLY A 606 14.21 10.60 7.24
CA GLY A 606 15.21 9.82 6.49
C GLY A 606 16.64 10.28 6.76
N PRO A 607 17.64 9.39 6.63
CA PRO A 607 19.06 9.72 6.85
C PRO A 607 19.57 10.90 5.99
N GLY A 608 19.05 11.07 4.76
CA GLY A 608 19.39 12.16 3.86
C GLY A 608 19.04 13.56 4.39
N ALA A 609 18.12 13.66 5.36
CA ALA A 609 17.72 14.90 6.00
C ALA A 609 18.88 15.70 6.62
N VAL A 610 19.98 15.03 6.98
CA VAL A 610 21.21 15.67 7.50
C VAL A 610 21.69 16.81 6.58
N SER A 611 21.61 16.62 5.27
CA SER A 611 22.02 17.61 4.27
C SER A 611 21.11 18.84 4.21
N HIS A 612 19.90 18.74 4.75
CA HIS A 612 18.84 19.76 4.65
C HIS A 612 18.45 20.40 5.99
N LEU A 613 19.12 20.06 7.11
CA LEU A 613 18.79 20.59 8.45
C LEU A 613 18.81 22.14 8.55
N SER A 614 19.55 22.80 7.65
CA SER A 614 19.55 24.26 7.56
C SER A 614 18.17 24.86 7.26
N ASP A 615 17.26 24.10 6.63
CA ASP A 615 15.92 24.56 6.26
C ASP A 615 15.05 24.71 7.50
N LEU A 616 15.10 23.74 8.41
CA LEU A 616 14.39 23.82 9.70
C LEU A 616 14.91 24.98 10.55
N ARG A 617 16.24 25.20 10.58
CA ARG A 617 16.84 26.32 11.29
C ARG A 617 16.41 27.67 10.73
N ARG A 618 16.34 27.79 9.39
CA ARG A 618 15.82 29.00 8.72
C ARG A 618 14.33 29.23 9.01
N ALA A 619 13.58 28.15 9.24
CA ALA A 619 12.19 28.23 9.68
C ALA A 619 12.04 28.56 11.18
N GLY A 620 13.14 28.76 11.91
CA GLY A 620 13.15 29.12 13.33
C GLY A 620 13.02 27.95 14.30
N MET A 621 13.20 26.71 13.82
CA MET A 621 13.11 25.51 14.66
C MET A 621 14.45 25.15 15.29
N SER A 622 14.44 24.84 16.59
CA SER A 622 15.60 24.28 17.30
C SER A 622 15.58 22.77 17.18
N VAL A 623 16.53 22.22 16.41
CA VAL A 623 16.58 20.80 16.04
C VAL A 623 17.96 20.24 16.37
N THR A 624 18.00 19.06 17.02
CA THR A 624 19.22 18.29 17.28
C THR A 624 19.06 16.89 16.65
N PRO A 625 19.88 16.53 15.65
CA PRO A 625 19.89 15.19 15.11
C PRO A 625 20.51 14.21 16.15
N LEU A 626 19.91 13.02 16.24
CA LEU A 626 20.38 11.92 17.08
C LEU A 626 20.99 10.81 16.18
N PRO A 627 21.68 9.80 16.76
CA PRO A 627 22.10 8.62 16.00
C PRO A 627 20.92 7.94 15.32
N LEU A 628 21.17 7.27 14.19
CA LEU A 628 20.15 6.45 13.52
C LEU A 628 19.58 5.43 14.51
N ASP A 629 18.27 5.23 14.42
CA ASP A 629 17.60 4.19 15.20
C ASP A 629 17.76 2.80 14.55
N ASP A 630 17.26 1.76 15.22
CA ASP A 630 17.38 0.37 14.77
C ASP A 630 16.62 0.09 13.46
N GLU A 631 15.67 0.97 13.08
CA GLU A 631 14.91 0.91 11.83
C GLU A 631 15.61 1.70 10.70
N GLY A 632 16.73 2.38 11.00
CA GLY A 632 17.52 3.19 10.05
C GLY A 632 17.01 4.61 9.84
N PHE A 633 16.02 5.08 10.60
CA PHE A 633 15.59 6.48 10.57
C PHE A 633 16.58 7.39 11.31
N LEU A 634 16.59 8.65 10.93
CA LEU A 634 17.25 9.74 11.65
C LEU A 634 16.26 10.37 12.63
N PRO A 635 16.36 10.14 13.94
CA PRO A 635 15.55 10.86 14.90
C PRO A 635 16.05 12.30 15.07
N LEU A 636 15.11 13.25 15.09
CA LEU A 636 15.38 14.66 15.36
C LEU A 636 14.72 15.01 16.70
N GLU A 637 15.51 15.50 17.66
CA GLU A 637 14.96 16.13 18.87
C GLU A 637 14.59 17.59 18.57
N ILE A 638 13.34 17.95 18.85
CA ILE A 638 12.75 19.25 18.53
C ILE A 638 12.20 19.87 19.81
N ALA A 639 12.53 21.14 20.08
CA ALA A 639 11.90 21.94 21.13
C ALA A 639 10.57 22.53 20.60
N LEU A 640 9.49 22.39 21.38
CA LEU A 640 8.16 22.92 21.08
C LEU A 640 7.91 24.23 21.81
#